data_7a4c9b45087090fda366963a8c2d98d0
#
_entry.id   7a4c9b45087090fda366963a8c2d98d0
#
_cell.length_a   1.000
_cell.length_b   1.000
_cell.length_c   1.000
_cell.angle_alpha   90.00
_cell.angle_beta   90.00
_cell.angle_gamma   90.00
#
_symmetry.space_group_name_H-M   'P 1'
#
loop_
_entity.id
_entity.type
_entity.pdbx_description
1 polymer ?
#
loop_
_entity_poly.entity_id
_entity_poly.type
_entity_poly.pdbx_seq_one_letter_code
_entity_poly.pdbx_strand_id
1 'polypeptide(L)'
;MKIFKFKHPRRVYLYVLLSFLMCMLGASSVSAGKRTPRNPIVKLISGPTYSDNGTEVTLKLWMYNYDGDNAHFIGDVNLCIDGAAVCKLNDMWSMISNVYFRDEKKIKGFENSGNVGSKGTIILNSEVVGNAQFRKAQKDQKCPDNSNTGKWTTIELQLSFNNSFSYRKHTVSVKGNWRDRCDDKNYSDKIWDLQNTLHGFVYPTKLDVSRLGRDIKFTWEYSGSETDETRKGKWVLYRIENGKCVKQVEDTSPFTKYFTIPGKDFRCLATYYLTFQPNALNETTIIAGLTKGYTKGSHDTDEGVCQFCKHGIFSYTTADGKAITFASNIDFGSKILSHTVDNNGKCIIEFEGKFTRIPDRAFLNTKINSHNIKIPNTVTSIGSYAFKNTAISGYLAIPNSVTEIGDGAFSNCSSFYGLTLSNKLTKIGNQAFMNCNYLRGNLTIPNSVTEIGKQAFQNCTGFKGTLTLSNKLETIGELAFYGCSFTGSLTLPSSVTTIGQSAFMSCHGFTKLELPNTLSVIPGSAFRDCEGLSGSLVIPDGVKEIGASAFSGCTGFDGTLTLSNKLETIGGSAFNGCTGFTGSLTLPSSVTTIGQSAFSSCYGFTKLELPNTLSVIPIQAFMHCRSLSGELVIPASVTEIGNNAFYGCQNLSAVTGQVTLPKSLKKIGKNVFLDTDNINTVNFQSLPEGISGDLGKKKKAVSLSDDSYISDQASGTVDEISYTRQMSNNWGTLVLPYSLTLTGEESYRLYAIDKIDGNELVLSRIEGTVAAGTPCVVKRKGSEAELTFGANNAELNMAINDQPMDGMNFSGTYWTKDVTNGYIIAKDCFWNVAELNKSDLVKGVKVKPFRAWLDGTSPNGASQLSICVSDTATGIGAAGTIDVLNDTATEYYDLSGKRLDEPQRGVNIVRMKSGKTKKIIIK
;
A
#
# COMPACT_ATOMS: atom_id res chain seq x y z
N MET A 1 30.99 -3.65 13.22
CA MET A 1 31.67 -3.23 12.00
C MET A 1 32.88 -4.11 11.74
N LYS A 2 32.70 -5.21 11.00
CA LYS A 2 33.79 -6.02 10.44
C LYS A 2 33.33 -6.48 9.08
N ILE A 3 33.97 -5.93 8.07
CA ILE A 3 33.78 -6.17 6.65
C ILE A 3 34.37 -7.54 6.34
N PHE A 4 33.57 -8.52 5.91
CA PHE A 4 34.08 -9.73 5.29
C PHE A 4 34.25 -9.47 3.79
N LYS A 5 35.51 -9.32 3.37
CA LYS A 5 35.92 -9.35 1.97
C LYS A 5 35.85 -10.78 1.46
N PHE A 6 34.94 -11.07 0.56
CA PHE A 6 34.98 -12.28 -0.25
C PHE A 6 36.09 -12.14 -1.28
N LYS A 7 37.14 -12.94 -1.13
CA LYS A 7 38.19 -13.19 -2.17
C LYS A 7 37.68 -14.31 -3.07
N HIS A 8 37.67 -14.04 -4.38
CA HIS A 8 37.52 -14.92 -5.53
C HIS A 8 36.17 -15.32 -6.06
N PRO A 9 35.60 -14.53 -7.00
CA PRO A 9 34.44 -14.94 -7.80
C PRO A 9 34.79 -15.88 -8.97
N ARG A 10 36.08 -16.18 -9.22
CA ARG A 10 36.51 -17.04 -10.34
C ARG A 10 36.43 -18.56 -10.12
N ARG A 11 36.26 -19.03 -8.87
CA ARG A 11 36.15 -20.48 -8.60
C ARG A 11 34.73 -21.04 -8.74
N VAL A 12 33.68 -20.22 -8.60
CA VAL A 12 32.30 -20.67 -8.78
C VAL A 12 31.99 -20.92 -10.27
N TYR A 13 32.54 -20.09 -11.17
CA TYR A 13 32.38 -20.29 -12.61
C TYR A 13 33.13 -21.51 -13.13
N LEU A 14 34.24 -21.88 -12.50
CA LEU A 14 35.03 -23.04 -12.91
C LEU A 14 34.37 -24.38 -12.53
N TYR A 15 33.63 -24.43 -11.40
CA TYR A 15 32.88 -25.63 -11.00
C TYR A 15 31.62 -25.85 -11.85
N VAL A 16 30.94 -24.80 -12.25
CA VAL A 16 29.78 -24.88 -13.16
C VAL A 16 30.25 -25.24 -14.58
N LEU A 17 31.38 -24.74 -15.01
CA LEU A 17 31.97 -25.09 -16.32
C LEU A 17 32.57 -26.49 -16.34
N LEU A 18 33.21 -26.98 -15.25
CA LEU A 18 33.70 -28.34 -15.13
C LEU A 18 32.58 -29.37 -15.02
N SER A 19 31.47 -29.07 -14.35
CA SER A 19 30.31 -29.96 -14.37
C SER A 19 29.62 -30.01 -15.73
N PHE A 20 29.61 -28.90 -16.49
CA PHE A 20 29.13 -28.89 -17.87
C PHE A 20 30.08 -29.60 -18.85
N LEU A 21 31.39 -29.50 -18.63
CA LEU A 21 32.40 -30.16 -19.47
C LEU A 21 32.50 -31.66 -19.18
N MET A 22 32.30 -32.11 -17.94
CA MET A 22 32.20 -33.53 -17.60
C MET A 22 30.93 -34.19 -18.13
N CYS A 23 29.84 -33.45 -18.33
CA CYS A 23 28.67 -33.95 -19.02
C CYS A 23 28.85 -34.10 -20.54
N MET A 24 29.84 -33.41 -21.14
CA MET A 24 30.04 -33.44 -22.59
C MET A 24 31.15 -34.41 -23.03
N LEU A 25 31.97 -34.95 -22.13
CA LEU A 25 33.13 -35.82 -22.48
C LEU A 25 32.94 -37.30 -22.06
N GLY A 26 31.76 -37.69 -21.62
CA GLY A 26 31.46 -39.06 -21.20
C GLY A 26 30.63 -39.91 -22.19
N ALA A 27 30.60 -39.56 -23.46
CA ALA A 27 29.93 -40.36 -24.48
C ALA A 27 30.94 -41.33 -25.16
N SER A 28 31.45 -42.32 -24.44
CA SER A 28 31.98 -43.53 -25.06
C SER A 28 30.85 -44.53 -25.23
N SER A 29 30.55 -44.84 -26.47
CA SER A 29 29.58 -45.82 -26.90
C SER A 29 29.87 -47.20 -26.30
N VAL A 30 29.21 -47.54 -25.22
CA VAL A 30 29.00 -48.94 -24.84
C VAL A 30 27.61 -49.30 -25.39
N SER A 31 27.62 -50.24 -26.31
CA SER A 31 26.42 -50.91 -26.83
C SER A 31 25.59 -51.44 -25.67
N ALA A 32 24.61 -50.66 -25.25
CA ALA A 32 23.64 -51.05 -24.23
C ALA A 32 22.57 -51.93 -24.89
N GLY A 33 22.57 -53.21 -24.58
CA GLY A 33 21.43 -54.04 -24.86
C GLY A 33 20.16 -53.34 -24.34
N LYS A 34 19.07 -53.43 -25.09
CA LYS A 34 17.76 -52.82 -24.73
C LYS A 34 17.39 -53.25 -23.31
N ARG A 35 17.69 -52.42 -22.33
CA ARG A 35 17.19 -52.59 -20.96
C ARG A 35 15.74 -52.14 -20.95
N THR A 36 14.85 -53.05 -20.43
CA THR A 36 13.46 -52.69 -20.19
C THR A 36 13.35 -51.52 -19.23
N PRO A 37 12.52 -50.52 -19.51
CA PRO A 37 12.30 -49.36 -18.63
C PRO A 37 12.01 -49.85 -17.22
N ARG A 38 12.75 -49.37 -16.23
CA ARG A 38 12.56 -49.78 -14.83
C ARG A 38 11.82 -48.71 -14.07
N ASN A 39 10.64 -49.08 -13.61
CA ASN A 39 9.80 -48.22 -12.78
C ASN A 39 10.41 -48.07 -11.38
N PRO A 40 10.41 -46.86 -10.74
CA PRO A 40 10.67 -46.79 -9.32
C PRO A 40 9.65 -47.62 -8.58
N ILE A 41 10.13 -48.49 -7.68
CA ILE A 41 9.26 -49.43 -7.01
C ILE A 41 8.93 -48.92 -5.61
N VAL A 42 7.65 -48.75 -5.34
CA VAL A 42 7.14 -48.51 -3.99
C VAL A 42 6.36 -49.75 -3.61
N LYS A 43 6.73 -50.38 -2.51
CA LYS A 43 6.02 -51.58 -1.99
C LYS A 43 5.62 -51.40 -0.53
N LEU A 44 4.46 -51.87 -0.16
CA LEU A 44 4.06 -52.00 1.24
C LEU A 44 4.79 -53.19 1.87
N ILE A 45 5.50 -52.98 3.00
CA ILE A 45 6.32 -54.04 3.65
C ILE A 45 5.47 -55.04 4.41
N SER A 46 4.50 -54.53 5.12
CA SER A 46 3.59 -55.31 5.96
C SER A 46 2.20 -54.68 5.89
N GLY A 47 1.22 -55.40 6.30
CA GLY A 47 -0.11 -54.88 6.47
C GLY A 47 -0.10 -53.62 7.37
N PRO A 48 -1.08 -52.75 7.22
CA PRO A 48 -1.18 -51.56 8.03
C PRO A 48 -1.27 -51.91 9.51
N THR A 49 -0.57 -51.11 10.35
CA THR A 49 -0.71 -51.21 11.80
C THR A 49 -1.57 -50.05 12.28
N TYR A 50 -2.56 -50.34 13.07
CA TYR A 50 -3.52 -49.35 13.56
C TYR A 50 -3.20 -48.96 15.00
N SER A 51 -3.48 -47.67 15.34
CA SER A 51 -3.40 -47.19 16.72
C SER A 51 -4.55 -47.80 17.58
N ASP A 52 -4.36 -47.81 18.89
CA ASP A 52 -5.33 -48.34 19.84
C ASP A 52 -6.71 -47.66 19.75
N ASN A 53 -6.75 -46.45 19.30
CA ASN A 53 -7.99 -45.69 19.11
C ASN A 53 -8.51 -45.74 17.65
N GLY A 54 -7.79 -46.38 16.75
CA GLY A 54 -8.19 -46.60 15.35
C GLY A 54 -8.23 -45.37 14.46
N THR A 55 -7.83 -44.23 14.96
CA THR A 55 -7.81 -42.98 14.18
C THR A 55 -6.52 -42.81 13.38
N GLU A 56 -5.53 -43.63 13.64
CA GLU A 56 -4.22 -43.56 12.99
C GLU A 56 -3.82 -44.88 12.41
N VAL A 57 -3.20 -44.84 11.24
CA VAL A 57 -2.66 -46.02 10.56
C VAL A 57 -1.19 -45.77 10.26
N THR A 58 -0.36 -46.73 10.64
CA THR A 58 1.06 -46.70 10.27
C THR A 58 1.26 -47.61 9.06
N LEU A 59 1.79 -47.02 7.97
CA LEU A 59 2.18 -47.69 6.76
C LEU A 59 3.71 -47.81 6.72
N LYS A 60 4.23 -49.04 6.46
CA LYS A 60 5.65 -49.25 6.18
C LYS A 60 5.82 -49.47 4.69
N LEU A 61 6.50 -48.51 4.05
CA LEU A 61 6.73 -48.51 2.63
C LEU A 61 8.21 -48.77 2.34
N TRP A 62 8.48 -49.61 1.35
CA TRP A 62 9.78 -49.64 0.73
C TRP A 62 9.78 -48.83 -0.53
N MET A 63 10.78 -47.94 -0.60
CA MET A 63 11.06 -47.19 -1.80
C MET A 63 12.41 -47.61 -2.34
N TYR A 64 12.45 -48.08 -3.58
CA TYR A 64 13.64 -48.48 -4.26
C TYR A 64 14.07 -47.43 -5.24
N ASN A 65 15.29 -46.90 -5.05
CA ASN A 65 15.95 -46.00 -6.02
C ASN A 65 17.01 -46.80 -6.77
N TYR A 66 16.83 -46.92 -8.06
CA TYR A 66 17.84 -47.53 -8.93
C TYR A 66 19.09 -46.67 -9.00
N ASP A 67 20.19 -47.10 -8.39
CA ASP A 67 21.54 -46.56 -8.51
C ASP A 67 21.60 -45.03 -8.81
N GLY A 68 21.05 -44.29 -7.94
CA GLY A 68 21.26 -42.86 -7.83
C GLY A 68 20.79 -41.96 -8.98
N ASP A 69 20.82 -42.47 -10.25
CA ASP A 69 20.74 -41.53 -11.37
C ASP A 69 19.77 -41.88 -12.51
N ASN A 70 19.13 -43.03 -12.50
CA ASN A 70 18.43 -43.52 -13.69
C ASN A 70 16.93 -43.31 -13.77
N ALA A 71 16.26 -42.96 -12.68
CA ALA A 71 14.84 -42.58 -12.71
C ALA A 71 14.58 -41.42 -11.75
N HIS A 72 13.93 -40.39 -12.24
CA HIS A 72 13.55 -39.22 -11.43
C HIS A 72 12.04 -39.07 -11.45
N PHE A 73 11.49 -38.72 -10.31
CA PHE A 73 10.13 -38.22 -10.26
C PHE A 73 10.11 -36.83 -10.91
N ILE A 74 9.17 -36.63 -11.83
CA ILE A 74 8.92 -35.34 -12.48
C ILE A 74 7.56 -34.88 -12.04
N GLY A 75 7.50 -33.71 -11.37
CA GLY A 75 6.27 -33.20 -10.82
C GLY A 75 5.80 -33.97 -9.59
N ASP A 76 4.52 -33.95 -9.31
CA ASP A 76 3.94 -34.48 -8.09
C ASP A 76 3.76 -35.99 -8.15
N VAL A 77 4.36 -36.70 -7.19
CA VAL A 77 4.12 -38.13 -6.93
C VAL A 77 3.35 -38.26 -5.62
N ASN A 78 2.18 -38.82 -5.69
CA ASN A 78 1.24 -38.88 -4.60
C ASN A 78 0.96 -40.31 -4.14
N LEU A 79 0.91 -40.53 -2.82
CA LEU A 79 0.25 -41.66 -2.25
C LEU A 79 -1.27 -41.43 -2.36
N CYS A 80 -1.97 -42.40 -2.93
CA CYS A 80 -3.41 -42.30 -3.15
C CYS A 80 -4.15 -43.39 -2.37
N ILE A 81 -5.32 -43.05 -1.83
CA ILE A 81 -6.29 -43.97 -1.30
C ILE A 81 -7.54 -43.88 -2.18
N ASP A 82 -8.00 -45.01 -2.73
CA ASP A 82 -9.09 -45.10 -3.70
C ASP A 82 -8.92 -44.14 -4.90
N GLY A 83 -7.68 -43.91 -5.33
CA GLY A 83 -7.35 -43.01 -6.42
C GLY A 83 -7.27 -41.53 -6.05
N ALA A 84 -7.71 -41.13 -4.86
CA ALA A 84 -7.58 -39.75 -4.37
C ALA A 84 -6.21 -39.54 -3.71
N ALA A 85 -5.48 -38.49 -4.11
CA ALA A 85 -4.18 -38.15 -3.53
C ALA A 85 -4.32 -37.74 -2.05
N VAL A 86 -3.62 -38.42 -1.16
CA VAL A 86 -3.66 -38.16 0.29
C VAL A 86 -2.32 -37.64 0.84
N CYS A 87 -1.22 -37.92 0.17
CA CYS A 87 0.12 -37.49 0.60
C CYS A 87 1.03 -37.36 -0.62
N LYS A 88 1.84 -36.28 -0.63
CA LYS A 88 2.84 -36.02 -1.68
C LYS A 88 4.17 -36.66 -1.29
N LEU A 89 4.59 -37.67 -2.04
CA LEU A 89 5.80 -38.42 -1.74
C LEU A 89 7.10 -37.70 -2.13
N ASN A 90 7.03 -36.74 -3.04
CA ASN A 90 8.22 -35.96 -3.46
C ASN A 90 8.85 -35.19 -2.30
N ASP A 91 8.03 -34.63 -1.44
CA ASP A 91 8.51 -33.85 -0.29
C ASP A 91 9.24 -34.75 0.70
N MET A 92 8.81 -36.00 0.82
CA MET A 92 9.51 -37.01 1.60
C MET A 92 10.84 -37.41 0.98
N TRP A 93 10.89 -37.53 -0.34
CA TRP A 93 12.11 -37.93 -1.06
C TRP A 93 13.21 -36.87 -0.96
N SER A 94 12.86 -35.59 -1.07
CA SER A 94 13.83 -34.50 -0.89
C SER A 94 14.41 -34.48 0.52
N MET A 95 13.62 -34.77 1.54
CA MET A 95 14.10 -34.90 2.93
C MET A 95 15.03 -36.11 3.10
N ILE A 96 14.68 -37.25 2.52
CA ILE A 96 15.46 -38.48 2.60
C ILE A 96 16.77 -38.34 1.81
N SER A 97 16.73 -37.82 0.60
CA SER A 97 17.91 -37.63 -0.26
C SER A 97 18.91 -36.67 0.36
N ASN A 98 18.48 -35.58 0.98
CA ASN A 98 19.36 -34.62 1.64
C ASN A 98 20.05 -35.20 2.89
N VAL A 99 19.46 -36.17 3.56
CA VAL A 99 20.02 -36.83 4.74
C VAL A 99 20.97 -37.97 4.36
N TYR A 100 20.64 -38.76 3.35
CA TYR A 100 21.37 -39.98 3.00
C TYR A 100 22.51 -39.79 1.99
N PHE A 101 22.47 -38.77 1.13
CA PHE A 101 23.44 -38.65 0.05
C PHE A 101 24.58 -37.63 0.30
N ARG A 102 24.50 -36.82 1.37
CA ARG A 102 25.56 -35.79 1.59
C ARG A 102 26.60 -36.10 2.63
N ASP A 103 26.41 -37.06 3.55
CA ASP A 103 27.46 -37.29 4.58
C ASP A 103 27.25 -38.65 5.28
N GLU A 104 28.09 -39.65 4.91
CA GLU A 104 28.10 -40.97 5.56
C GLU A 104 28.43 -40.90 7.08
N LYS A 105 29.04 -39.84 7.55
CA LYS A 105 29.36 -39.61 8.99
C LYS A 105 28.18 -39.14 9.84
N LYS A 106 27.14 -38.58 9.25
CA LYS A 106 25.93 -38.13 10.00
C LYS A 106 24.91 -39.24 10.25
N ILE A 107 25.06 -40.38 9.60
CA ILE A 107 24.15 -41.53 9.74
C ILE A 107 24.21 -42.14 11.16
N LYS A 108 25.37 -42.09 11.83
CA LYS A 108 25.51 -42.63 13.21
C LYS A 108 24.69 -41.90 14.29
N GLY A 109 24.35 -40.62 14.09
CA GLY A 109 23.50 -39.89 15.02
C GLY A 109 22.00 -40.14 14.81
N PHE A 110 21.65 -40.78 13.69
CA PHE A 110 20.28 -41.04 13.31
C PHE A 110 19.75 -42.38 13.84
N GLU A 111 20.65 -43.37 13.97
CA GLU A 111 20.29 -44.72 14.49
C GLU A 111 19.94 -44.70 15.97
N ASN A 112 20.35 -43.70 16.75
CA ASN A 112 20.14 -43.65 18.19
C ASN A 112 19.10 -42.63 18.66
N SER A 113 18.62 -41.74 17.80
CA SER A 113 17.52 -40.83 18.13
C SER A 113 16.24 -41.35 17.50
N GLY A 114 15.40 -42.03 18.23
CA GLY A 114 14.07 -42.47 17.79
C GLY A 114 13.15 -41.33 17.30
N ASN A 115 13.68 -40.19 16.97
CA ASN A 115 13.02 -39.01 16.46
C ASN A 115 13.78 -38.40 15.28
N VAL A 116 13.56 -38.89 14.11
CA VAL A 116 13.85 -38.10 12.92
C VAL A 116 12.84 -36.99 12.88
N GLY A 117 13.29 -35.85 13.31
CA GLY A 117 12.68 -34.56 13.09
C GLY A 117 11.17 -34.52 13.17
N SER A 118 10.70 -34.34 14.32
CA SER A 118 9.34 -33.85 14.65
C SER A 118 8.83 -32.67 13.81
N LYS A 119 9.33 -32.41 12.62
CA LYS A 119 9.07 -31.15 11.89
C LYS A 119 8.74 -31.29 10.39
N GLY A 120 8.50 -32.48 9.92
CA GLY A 120 8.00 -32.67 8.56
C GLY A 120 6.51 -32.97 8.60
N THR A 121 5.66 -32.00 8.90
CA THR A 121 4.22 -32.14 8.67
C THR A 121 3.99 -32.08 7.17
N ILE A 122 3.61 -33.20 6.59
CA ILE A 122 3.26 -33.27 5.17
C ILE A 122 1.84 -32.77 5.04
N ILE A 123 1.63 -31.76 4.17
CA ILE A 123 0.28 -31.23 3.91
C ILE A 123 -0.49 -32.27 3.11
N LEU A 124 -1.61 -32.69 3.65
CA LEU A 124 -2.47 -33.71 3.11
C LEU A 124 -3.73 -33.13 2.50
N ASN A 125 -4.34 -33.90 1.58
CA ASN A 125 -5.71 -33.60 1.17
C ASN A 125 -6.64 -33.81 2.38
N SER A 126 -7.21 -32.72 2.88
CA SER A 126 -7.93 -32.62 4.14
C SER A 126 -9.27 -33.39 4.20
N GLU A 127 -9.74 -33.94 3.07
CA GLU A 127 -11.03 -34.62 3.03
C GLU A 127 -10.97 -36.06 3.59
N VAL A 128 -9.83 -36.75 3.43
CA VAL A 128 -9.68 -38.14 3.80
C VAL A 128 -8.73 -38.35 4.98
N VAL A 129 -7.60 -37.65 4.99
CA VAL A 129 -6.55 -37.80 6.00
C VAL A 129 -6.28 -36.46 6.67
N GLY A 130 -6.41 -36.38 7.98
CA GLY A 130 -6.24 -35.16 8.73
C GLY A 130 -4.79 -34.78 8.97
N ASN A 131 -3.88 -35.73 9.03
CA ASN A 131 -2.45 -35.51 9.22
C ASN A 131 -1.63 -36.75 8.78
N ALA A 132 -0.41 -36.53 8.31
CA ALA A 132 0.58 -37.56 8.12
C ALA A 132 1.91 -37.16 8.77
N GLN A 133 2.49 -38.08 9.50
CA GLN A 133 3.79 -37.91 10.14
C GLN A 133 4.75 -38.97 9.64
N PHE A 134 5.91 -38.51 9.25
CA PHE A 134 7.02 -39.40 8.99
C PHE A 134 7.60 -39.86 10.34
N ARG A 135 7.61 -41.14 10.58
CA ARG A 135 8.05 -41.68 11.86
C ARG A 135 9.48 -42.20 11.84
N LYS A 136 9.86 -42.87 10.73
CA LYS A 136 11.18 -43.51 10.65
C LYS A 136 11.60 -43.72 9.20
N ALA A 137 12.87 -43.53 8.89
CA ALA A 137 13.51 -44.04 7.69
C ALA A 137 14.74 -44.87 8.08
N GLN A 138 14.89 -46.00 7.43
CA GLN A 138 16.03 -46.89 7.64
C GLN A 138 16.52 -47.34 6.27
N LYS A 139 17.84 -47.30 6.07
CA LYS A 139 18.46 -47.83 4.85
C LYS A 139 18.61 -49.32 4.99
N ASP A 140 17.88 -50.08 4.14
CA ASP A 140 18.01 -51.54 4.09
C ASP A 140 18.97 -51.95 3.02
N GLN A 141 19.80 -52.97 3.32
CA GLN A 141 20.85 -53.43 2.40
C GLN A 141 20.35 -54.53 1.41
N LYS A 142 19.19 -55.06 1.59
CA LYS A 142 18.62 -56.15 0.75
C LYS A 142 17.15 -55.98 0.49
N CYS A 143 16.71 -56.28 -0.72
CA CYS A 143 15.33 -56.45 -1.05
C CYS A 143 14.77 -57.75 -0.38
N PRO A 144 13.58 -57.77 0.20
CA PRO A 144 13.02 -58.97 0.83
C PRO A 144 12.77 -60.12 -0.12
N ASP A 145 12.60 -59.88 -1.42
CA ASP A 145 12.39 -60.88 -2.44
C ASP A 145 13.64 -61.36 -3.12
N ASN A 146 14.82 -60.93 -2.61
CA ASN A 146 16.17 -61.26 -3.14
C ASN A 146 16.40 -60.96 -4.66
N SER A 147 15.50 -60.21 -5.30
CA SER A 147 15.48 -60.05 -6.76
C SER A 147 16.33 -58.92 -7.27
N ASN A 148 16.84 -57.99 -6.41
CA ASN A 148 17.66 -56.83 -6.85
C ASN A 148 18.64 -56.36 -5.81
N THR A 149 19.85 -56.06 -6.26
CA THR A 149 20.96 -55.56 -5.45
C THR A 149 21.01 -54.04 -5.25
N GLY A 150 19.88 -53.36 -5.40
CA GLY A 150 19.81 -51.88 -5.26
C GLY A 150 19.68 -51.41 -3.82
N LYS A 151 19.71 -50.06 -3.64
CA LYS A 151 19.58 -49.40 -2.33
C LYS A 151 18.12 -49.21 -2.00
N TRP A 152 17.60 -49.88 -1.00
CA TRP A 152 16.24 -49.75 -0.49
C TRP A 152 16.20 -48.84 0.72
N THR A 153 15.11 -48.10 0.86
CA THR A 153 14.83 -47.30 2.04
C THR A 153 13.47 -47.67 2.59
N THR A 154 13.43 -48.06 3.84
CA THR A 154 12.18 -48.25 4.57
C THR A 154 11.68 -46.92 5.12
N ILE A 155 10.41 -46.64 4.86
CA ILE A 155 9.74 -45.46 5.36
C ILE A 155 8.57 -45.89 6.21
N GLU A 156 8.47 -45.36 7.40
CA GLU A 156 7.31 -45.50 8.27
C GLU A 156 6.49 -44.22 8.26
N LEU A 157 5.30 -44.28 7.70
CA LEU A 157 4.37 -43.18 7.56
C LEU A 157 3.16 -43.39 8.43
N GLN A 158 2.85 -42.48 9.33
CA GLN A 158 1.65 -42.47 10.14
C GLN A 158 0.62 -41.54 9.54
N LEU A 159 -0.56 -42.05 9.23
CA LEU A 159 -1.70 -41.31 8.69
C LEU A 159 -2.78 -41.21 9.77
N SER A 160 -3.24 -40.01 10.04
CA SER A 160 -4.40 -39.74 10.88
C SER A 160 -5.59 -39.45 10.00
N PHE A 161 -6.64 -40.24 10.10
CA PHE A 161 -7.83 -40.14 9.27
C PHE A 161 -8.86 -39.18 9.88
N ASN A 162 -9.51 -38.41 9.04
CA ASN A 162 -10.69 -37.65 9.41
C ASN A 162 -11.88 -38.59 9.61
N ASN A 163 -12.91 -38.15 10.36
CA ASN A 163 -14.12 -38.90 10.70
C ASN A 163 -14.95 -39.41 9.51
N SER A 164 -14.54 -39.16 8.29
CA SER A 164 -15.20 -39.57 7.04
C SER A 164 -14.66 -40.88 6.45
N PHE A 165 -13.61 -41.49 7.02
CA PHE A 165 -13.02 -42.71 6.50
C PHE A 165 -14.00 -43.86 6.71
N SER A 166 -14.65 -44.29 5.63
CA SER A 166 -15.74 -45.31 5.70
C SER A 166 -15.20 -46.72 5.85
N TYR A 167 -16.00 -47.59 6.48
CA TYR A 167 -15.68 -49.00 6.62
C TYR A 167 -15.88 -49.74 5.29
N ARG A 168 -14.81 -49.79 4.50
CA ARG A 168 -14.71 -50.60 3.28
C ARG A 168 -13.26 -50.91 3.00
N LYS A 169 -13.01 -51.83 2.10
CA LYS A 169 -11.66 -52.01 1.57
C LYS A 169 -11.26 -50.76 0.77
N HIS A 170 -10.15 -50.18 1.13
CA HIS A 170 -9.57 -49.06 0.39
C HIS A 170 -8.33 -49.54 -0.36
N THR A 171 -8.21 -49.18 -1.62
CA THR A 171 -6.99 -49.43 -2.41
C THR A 171 -5.93 -48.42 -2.08
N VAL A 172 -4.70 -48.88 -1.91
CA VAL A 172 -3.54 -47.99 -1.72
C VAL A 172 -2.68 -48.05 -2.96
N SER A 173 -2.46 -46.88 -3.58
CA SER A 173 -1.66 -46.77 -4.78
C SER A 173 -0.75 -45.54 -4.74
N VAL A 174 0.25 -45.53 -5.59
CA VAL A 174 1.10 -44.33 -5.84
C VAL A 174 0.84 -43.84 -7.24
N LYS A 175 0.51 -42.59 -7.40
CA LYS A 175 0.30 -41.93 -8.69
C LYS A 175 1.31 -40.83 -8.90
N GLY A 176 1.93 -40.78 -10.08
CA GLY A 176 2.84 -39.69 -10.39
C GLY A 176 3.50 -39.78 -11.75
N ASN A 177 4.34 -38.82 -12.03
CA ASN A 177 5.12 -38.71 -13.25
C ASN A 177 6.58 -39.03 -12.93
N TRP A 178 7.24 -39.76 -13.82
CA TRP A 178 8.66 -40.05 -13.68
C TRP A 178 9.36 -40.07 -15.04
N ARG A 179 10.65 -39.83 -15.03
CA ARG A 179 11.50 -39.90 -16.21
C ARG A 179 12.52 -41.00 -16.07
N ASP A 180 12.59 -41.90 -17.05
CA ASP A 180 13.66 -42.89 -17.15
C ASP A 180 14.78 -42.30 -18.00
N ARG A 181 15.96 -42.18 -17.43
CA ARG A 181 17.13 -41.71 -18.17
C ARG A 181 17.73 -42.74 -19.13
N CYS A 182 17.30 -43.97 -19.00
CA CYS A 182 17.78 -45.01 -19.89
C CYS A 182 17.13 -44.97 -21.28
N ASP A 183 15.87 -44.55 -21.37
CA ASP A 183 15.13 -44.40 -22.63
C ASP A 183 14.71 -42.95 -22.92
N ASP A 184 15.08 -42.02 -22.06
CA ASP A 184 14.79 -40.58 -22.14
C ASP A 184 13.29 -40.26 -22.30
N LYS A 185 12.41 -41.17 -21.88
CA LYS A 185 10.97 -40.98 -21.94
C LYS A 185 10.39 -40.50 -20.63
N ASN A 186 9.43 -39.61 -20.75
CA ASN A 186 8.59 -39.17 -19.62
C ASN A 186 7.35 -40.06 -19.56
N TYR A 187 7.10 -40.62 -18.40
CA TYR A 187 5.87 -41.38 -18.13
C TYR A 187 4.97 -40.53 -17.24
N SER A 188 3.83 -40.09 -17.77
CA SER A 188 2.84 -39.30 -17.05
C SER A 188 1.71 -40.15 -16.49
N ASP A 189 1.11 -39.71 -15.39
CA ASP A 189 -0.06 -40.34 -14.77
C ASP A 189 0.04 -41.82 -14.46
N LYS A 190 1.27 -42.34 -14.21
CA LYS A 190 1.47 -43.73 -13.82
C LYS A 190 0.86 -43.98 -12.43
N ILE A 191 0.11 -45.10 -12.34
CA ILE A 191 -0.44 -45.60 -11.09
C ILE A 191 0.28 -46.88 -10.76
N TRP A 192 0.81 -46.99 -9.54
CA TRP A 192 1.37 -48.22 -8.98
C TRP A 192 0.48 -48.71 -7.84
N ASP A 193 -0.18 -49.82 -8.04
CA ASP A 193 -0.93 -50.47 -6.96
C ASP A 193 0.06 -51.12 -5.99
N LEU A 194 -0.11 -50.82 -4.72
CA LEU A 194 0.74 -51.37 -3.66
C LEU A 194 0.31 -52.78 -3.26
N GLN A 195 -0.62 -53.41 -3.99
CA GLN A 195 -1.18 -54.75 -3.78
C GLN A 195 -1.71 -55.00 -2.35
N ASN A 196 -2.10 -53.94 -1.66
CA ASN A 196 -2.64 -54.04 -0.32
C ASN A 196 -3.86 -53.15 -0.19
N THR A 197 -4.74 -53.53 0.69
CA THR A 197 -5.96 -52.81 0.99
C THR A 197 -5.93 -52.32 2.44
N LEU A 198 -6.27 -51.07 2.64
CA LEU A 198 -6.61 -50.53 3.95
C LEU A 198 -8.06 -50.90 4.22
N HIS A 199 -8.33 -51.37 5.41
CA HIS A 199 -9.69 -51.54 5.87
C HIS A 199 -10.10 -50.27 6.62
N GLY A 200 -11.17 -49.63 6.18
CA GLY A 200 -11.82 -48.57 6.93
C GLY A 200 -12.46 -49.14 8.20
N PHE A 201 -12.74 -48.30 9.16
CA PHE A 201 -13.30 -48.68 10.42
C PHE A 201 -14.84 -48.60 10.40
N VAL A 202 -15.49 -49.50 11.11
CA VAL A 202 -16.87 -49.26 11.51
C VAL A 202 -16.83 -48.21 12.61
N TYR A 203 -17.41 -47.08 12.35
CA TYR A 203 -17.57 -46.05 13.36
C TYR A 203 -19.03 -45.64 13.47
N PRO A 204 -19.46 -45.29 14.66
CA PRO A 204 -20.80 -44.73 14.79
C PRO A 204 -20.88 -43.40 14.08
N THR A 205 -21.81 -43.26 13.16
CA THR A 205 -22.10 -42.02 12.46
C THR A 205 -22.94 -41.11 13.32
N LYS A 206 -23.64 -41.67 14.28
CA LYS A 206 -24.47 -40.93 15.21
C LYS A 206 -24.51 -41.73 16.53
N LEU A 207 -24.16 -41.07 17.62
CA LEU A 207 -24.30 -41.62 18.97
C LEU A 207 -25.31 -40.74 19.72
N ASP A 208 -26.46 -41.35 20.04
CA ASP A 208 -27.50 -40.68 20.81
C ASP A 208 -27.59 -41.30 22.21
N VAL A 209 -27.93 -40.50 23.18
CA VAL A 209 -28.15 -40.95 24.56
C VAL A 209 -29.51 -40.48 25.01
N SER A 210 -30.28 -41.38 25.52
CA SER A 210 -31.61 -41.12 26.03
C SER A 210 -31.77 -41.72 27.43
N ARG A 211 -32.75 -41.24 28.15
CA ARG A 211 -33.14 -41.80 29.43
C ARG A 211 -34.20 -42.87 29.21
N LEU A 212 -33.97 -44.07 29.77
CA LEU A 212 -34.91 -45.18 29.76
C LEU A 212 -35.25 -45.55 31.21
N GLY A 213 -36.25 -44.90 31.80
CA GLY A 213 -36.58 -45.07 33.20
C GLY A 213 -35.43 -44.67 34.13
N ARG A 214 -34.83 -45.64 34.88
CA ARG A 214 -33.67 -45.42 35.76
C ARG A 214 -32.32 -45.57 35.06
N ASP A 215 -32.34 -46.05 33.83
CA ASP A 215 -31.15 -46.36 33.05
C ASP A 215 -30.90 -45.32 31.96
N ILE A 216 -29.67 -45.30 31.45
CA ILE A 216 -29.25 -44.50 30.36
C ILE A 216 -29.02 -45.39 29.15
N LYS A 217 -29.74 -45.12 28.09
CA LYS A 217 -29.64 -45.83 26.82
C LYS A 217 -28.77 -45.05 25.86
N PHE A 218 -27.70 -45.67 25.38
CA PHE A 218 -26.86 -45.20 24.29
C PHE A 218 -27.30 -45.86 23.00
N THR A 219 -27.65 -45.14 21.98
CA THR A 219 -28.01 -45.64 20.65
C THR A 219 -27.10 -45.02 19.63
N TRP A 220 -26.80 -45.78 18.58
CA TRP A 220 -25.93 -45.28 17.50
C TRP A 220 -26.38 -45.75 16.14
N GLU A 221 -26.01 -45.02 15.12
CA GLU A 221 -26.02 -45.39 13.73
C GLU A 221 -24.60 -45.68 13.30
N TYR A 222 -24.39 -46.54 12.33
CA TYR A 222 -23.06 -46.83 11.81
C TYR A 222 -23.05 -46.88 10.29
N SER A 223 -21.88 -46.52 9.69
CA SER A 223 -21.68 -46.65 8.26
C SER A 223 -21.25 -48.05 7.88
N GLY A 224 -21.77 -48.57 6.79
CA GLY A 224 -21.37 -49.86 6.19
C GLY A 224 -22.54 -50.76 5.82
N SER A 225 -22.34 -51.74 4.92
CA SER A 225 -23.35 -52.71 4.46
C SER A 225 -23.44 -53.96 5.38
N GLU A 226 -24.61 -54.57 5.52
CA GLU A 226 -24.86 -55.66 6.51
C GLU A 226 -24.28 -57.03 6.13
N THR A 227 -23.65 -57.18 4.95
CA THR A 227 -23.23 -58.45 4.39
C THR A 227 -21.71 -58.72 4.42
N ASP A 228 -20.91 -57.86 4.98
CA ASP A 228 -19.44 -58.00 4.94
C ASP A 228 -18.93 -58.84 6.13
N GLU A 229 -18.13 -59.88 5.87
CA GLU A 229 -17.51 -60.72 6.88
C GLU A 229 -16.57 -59.97 7.83
N THR A 230 -16.06 -58.80 7.39
CA THR A 230 -15.22 -57.89 8.20
C THR A 230 -16.00 -57.28 9.37
N ARG A 231 -17.32 -57.43 9.44
CA ARG A 231 -18.17 -56.93 10.51
C ARG A 231 -18.28 -57.84 11.71
N LYS A 232 -17.75 -59.03 11.65
CA LYS A 232 -17.67 -59.88 12.83
C LYS A 232 -16.77 -59.21 13.86
N GLY A 233 -17.34 -58.71 14.93
CA GLY A 233 -16.64 -57.97 15.97
C GLY A 233 -17.54 -57.70 17.16
N LYS A 234 -17.06 -56.88 18.07
CA LYS A 234 -17.81 -56.47 19.24
C LYS A 234 -17.86 -54.97 19.40
N TRP A 235 -18.99 -54.49 19.87
CA TRP A 235 -19.14 -53.10 20.31
C TRP A 235 -18.70 -52.98 21.76
N VAL A 236 -17.93 -51.90 22.10
CA VAL A 236 -17.50 -51.65 23.47
C VAL A 236 -17.73 -50.19 23.79
N LEU A 237 -18.42 -49.92 24.87
CA LEU A 237 -18.61 -48.57 25.41
C LEU A 237 -17.59 -48.34 26.53
N TYR A 238 -16.79 -47.32 26.39
CA TYR A 238 -15.84 -46.92 27.39
C TYR A 238 -16.26 -45.58 28.03
N ARG A 239 -15.86 -45.37 29.26
CA ARG A 239 -15.88 -44.08 29.95
C ARG A 239 -14.45 -43.63 30.25
N ILE A 240 -14.11 -42.36 30.03
CA ILE A 240 -12.83 -41.84 30.44
C ILE A 240 -12.90 -41.43 31.90
N GLU A 241 -12.01 -41.95 32.68
CA GLU A 241 -11.76 -41.57 34.07
C GLU A 241 -10.27 -41.35 34.26
N ASN A 242 -9.89 -40.13 34.77
CA ASN A 242 -8.48 -39.77 35.01
C ASN A 242 -7.55 -40.01 33.81
N GLY A 243 -8.04 -39.72 32.59
CA GLY A 243 -7.31 -39.95 31.35
C GLY A 243 -7.18 -41.39 30.88
N LYS A 244 -7.81 -42.36 31.58
CA LYS A 244 -7.85 -43.79 31.21
C LYS A 244 -9.22 -44.20 30.72
N CYS A 245 -9.25 -45.03 29.69
CA CYS A 245 -10.48 -45.65 29.21
C CYS A 245 -10.90 -46.80 30.14
N VAL A 246 -12.05 -46.67 30.77
CA VAL A 246 -12.65 -47.73 31.61
C VAL A 246 -13.82 -48.34 30.85
N LYS A 247 -13.70 -49.62 30.56
CA LYS A 247 -14.78 -50.36 29.87
C LYS A 247 -16.06 -50.35 30.71
N GLN A 248 -17.18 -50.02 30.09
CA GLN A 248 -18.49 -49.99 30.75
C GLN A 248 -19.35 -51.18 30.35
N VAL A 249 -19.50 -51.42 29.09
CA VAL A 249 -20.32 -52.51 28.51
C VAL A 249 -19.66 -52.97 27.23
N GLU A 250 -19.75 -54.27 26.92
CA GLU A 250 -19.41 -54.84 25.62
C GLU A 250 -20.49 -55.78 25.13
N ASP A 251 -20.66 -55.92 23.84
CA ASP A 251 -21.53 -56.89 23.18
C ASP A 251 -20.81 -57.44 21.94
N THR A 252 -20.82 -58.76 21.84
CA THR A 252 -20.23 -59.49 20.71
C THR A 252 -21.14 -59.57 19.50
N SER A 253 -22.36 -59.06 19.60
CA SER A 253 -23.28 -59.00 18.45
C SER A 253 -22.91 -57.78 17.58
N PRO A 254 -22.52 -58.00 16.32
CA PRO A 254 -22.22 -56.89 15.41
C PRO A 254 -23.46 -56.06 15.05
N PHE A 255 -24.66 -56.55 15.36
CA PHE A 255 -25.93 -55.89 15.05
C PHE A 255 -26.51 -55.10 16.22
N THR A 256 -25.80 -55.02 17.37
CA THR A 256 -26.24 -54.23 18.51
C THR A 256 -26.27 -52.75 18.11
N LYS A 257 -27.41 -52.09 18.35
CA LYS A 257 -27.61 -50.67 18.04
C LYS A 257 -27.80 -49.82 19.29
N TYR A 258 -27.69 -50.42 20.47
CA TYR A 258 -27.78 -49.69 21.71
C TYR A 258 -27.09 -50.40 22.88
N PHE A 259 -26.64 -49.66 23.85
CA PHE A 259 -26.25 -50.12 25.19
C PHE A 259 -27.12 -49.44 26.24
N THR A 260 -27.30 -50.13 27.36
CA THR A 260 -27.95 -49.55 28.52
C THR A 260 -26.99 -49.60 29.71
N ILE A 261 -26.80 -48.49 30.38
CA ILE A 261 -26.03 -48.39 31.62
C ILE A 261 -26.99 -48.05 32.76
N PRO A 262 -26.89 -48.70 33.94
CA PRO A 262 -27.64 -48.26 35.09
C PRO A 262 -27.39 -46.78 35.39
N GLY A 263 -28.44 -46.05 35.71
CA GLY A 263 -28.31 -44.62 35.95
C GLY A 263 -27.37 -44.29 37.11
N LYS A 264 -27.22 -45.23 38.09
CA LYS A 264 -26.24 -45.08 39.19
C LYS A 264 -24.75 -45.12 38.73
N ASP A 265 -24.50 -45.78 37.61
CA ASP A 265 -23.16 -45.97 37.05
C ASP A 265 -22.84 -44.90 35.99
N PHE A 266 -23.84 -44.15 35.59
CA PHE A 266 -23.66 -43.04 34.67
C PHE A 266 -23.01 -41.84 35.35
N ARG A 267 -21.84 -41.43 34.91
CA ARG A 267 -21.10 -40.28 35.39
C ARG A 267 -21.40 -39.04 34.53
N CYS A 268 -21.98 -38.04 35.15
CA CYS A 268 -22.52 -36.88 34.45
C CYS A 268 -21.48 -36.01 33.70
N LEU A 269 -20.28 -35.98 34.18
CA LEU A 269 -19.19 -35.18 33.53
C LEU A 269 -18.16 -36.09 32.86
N ALA A 270 -18.41 -37.40 32.79
CA ALA A 270 -17.49 -38.33 32.15
C ALA A 270 -17.72 -38.36 30.63
N THR A 271 -16.67 -38.51 29.88
CA THR A 271 -16.71 -38.74 28.45
C THR A 271 -16.89 -40.21 28.19
N TYR A 272 -17.89 -40.55 27.38
CA TYR A 272 -18.16 -41.93 26.94
C TYR A 272 -17.76 -42.07 25.48
N TYR A 273 -17.10 -43.20 25.17
CA TYR A 273 -16.69 -43.56 23.83
C TYR A 273 -17.25 -44.90 23.43
N LEU A 274 -17.81 -44.97 22.24
CA LEU A 274 -18.24 -46.21 21.64
C LEU A 274 -17.20 -46.65 20.63
N THR A 275 -16.79 -47.91 20.71
CA THR A 275 -15.82 -48.48 19.78
C THR A 275 -16.38 -49.77 19.17
N PHE A 276 -15.91 -50.10 17.99
CA PHE A 276 -16.12 -51.40 17.36
C PHE A 276 -14.79 -52.13 17.22
N GLN A 277 -14.69 -53.36 17.65
CA GLN A 277 -13.53 -54.25 17.55
C GLN A 277 -13.81 -55.39 16.56
N PRO A 278 -13.34 -55.30 15.29
CA PRO A 278 -13.53 -56.40 14.33
C PRO A 278 -12.73 -57.64 14.71
N ASN A 279 -13.32 -58.82 14.54
CA ASN A 279 -12.63 -60.09 14.80
C ASN A 279 -11.56 -60.44 13.77
N ALA A 280 -11.59 -59.84 12.59
CA ALA A 280 -10.64 -60.08 11.49
C ALA A 280 -9.27 -59.44 11.68
N LEU A 281 -9.11 -58.57 12.66
CA LEU A 281 -7.84 -57.91 13.00
C LEU A 281 -7.40 -58.51 14.34
N ASN A 282 -6.19 -59.10 14.40
CA ASN A 282 -5.63 -59.76 15.57
C ASN A 282 -6.04 -59.10 16.88
N GLU A 283 -6.38 -59.95 17.87
CA GLU A 283 -7.04 -59.63 19.13
C GLU A 283 -6.40 -58.51 20.00
N THR A 284 -5.21 -58.06 19.66
CA THR A 284 -4.47 -57.02 20.38
C THR A 284 -4.66 -55.59 19.84
N THR A 285 -5.33 -55.42 18.72
CA THR A 285 -5.47 -54.08 18.13
C THR A 285 -6.91 -53.61 18.31
N ILE A 286 -7.11 -52.77 19.29
CA ILE A 286 -8.37 -52.03 19.46
C ILE A 286 -8.46 -51.00 18.38
N ILE A 287 -9.35 -51.26 17.43
CA ILE A 287 -9.69 -50.25 16.43
C ILE A 287 -10.83 -49.46 17.01
N ALA A 288 -10.50 -48.35 17.59
CA ALA A 288 -11.52 -47.42 17.97
C ALA A 288 -11.97 -46.66 16.73
N GLY A 289 -13.06 -47.05 16.18
CA GLY A 289 -13.90 -46.17 15.39
C GLY A 289 -14.49 -45.14 16.33
N LEU A 290 -13.61 -44.25 16.84
CA LEU A 290 -14.04 -43.28 17.77
C LEU A 290 -14.67 -42.21 17.06
N THR A 291 -15.82 -41.93 17.39
CA THR A 291 -16.35 -40.79 16.76
C THR A 291 -17.13 -39.83 17.60
N LYS A 292 -17.66 -40.22 18.68
CA LYS A 292 -18.35 -39.30 19.56
C LYS A 292 -18.15 -39.66 21.01
N GLY A 293 -17.27 -38.86 21.67
CA GLY A 293 -17.23 -38.79 23.12
C GLY A 293 -18.52 -38.18 23.65
N TYR A 294 -19.13 -38.81 24.63
CA TYR A 294 -20.24 -38.24 25.36
C TYR A 294 -19.83 -37.89 26.76
N THR A 295 -20.01 -36.60 27.11
CA THR A 295 -19.93 -36.15 28.51
C THR A 295 -21.31 -35.65 28.93
N LYS A 296 -21.72 -35.90 30.17
CA LYS A 296 -22.90 -35.24 30.70
C LYS A 296 -22.64 -33.76 30.66
N GLY A 297 -23.31 -33.05 29.83
CA GLY A 297 -23.19 -31.65 29.75
C GLY A 297 -22.45 -31.12 28.53
N SER A 298 -21.74 -31.90 27.79
CA SER A 298 -21.28 -31.55 26.45
C SER A 298 -21.04 -32.83 25.68
N HIS A 299 -21.88 -33.11 24.76
CA HIS A 299 -21.55 -34.10 23.85
C HIS A 299 -20.92 -33.71 22.76
N ASP A 300 -20.51 -33.87 22.08
CA ASP A 300 -19.71 -33.28 21.04
C ASP A 300 -19.17 -31.99 21.51
N THR A 301 -17.91 -31.89 21.70
CA THR A 301 -17.19 -30.69 22.17
C THR A 301 -17.51 -29.45 21.34
N ASP A 302 -18.15 -29.62 20.19
CA ASP A 302 -18.49 -28.58 19.26
C ASP A 302 -19.94 -28.08 19.36
N GLU A 303 -20.88 -28.88 19.89
CA GLU A 303 -22.28 -28.48 19.96
C GLU A 303 -22.67 -27.66 21.20
N GLY A 304 -21.89 -27.71 22.29
CA GLY A 304 -22.14 -26.92 23.50
C GLY A 304 -23.48 -27.17 24.19
N VAL A 305 -24.12 -28.30 23.89
CA VAL A 305 -25.43 -28.68 24.44
C VAL A 305 -25.39 -30.13 24.96
N CYS A 306 -25.79 -30.29 26.21
CA CYS A 306 -26.05 -31.61 26.75
C CYS A 306 -27.34 -32.15 26.15
N GLN A 307 -27.26 -33.21 25.33
CA GLN A 307 -28.47 -33.85 24.76
C GLN A 307 -29.29 -34.56 25.81
N PHE A 308 -28.65 -34.97 26.87
CA PHE A 308 -29.30 -35.65 27.95
C PHE A 308 -30.18 -34.72 28.80
N CYS A 309 -29.66 -33.57 29.17
CA CYS A 309 -30.37 -32.59 29.93
C CYS A 309 -30.82 -31.36 29.08
N LYS A 310 -30.42 -31.31 27.80
CA LYS A 310 -30.64 -30.14 26.87
C LYS A 310 -30.08 -28.83 27.36
N HIS A 311 -29.20 -28.86 28.34
CA HIS A 311 -28.55 -27.68 28.91
C HIS A 311 -27.36 -27.27 28.05
N GLY A 312 -27.14 -25.96 27.91
CA GLY A 312 -25.92 -25.38 27.32
C GLY A 312 -24.74 -25.53 28.31
N ILE A 313 -23.55 -25.74 27.78
CA ILE A 313 -22.36 -25.87 28.63
C ILE A 313 -21.21 -25.06 28.02
N PHE A 314 -20.55 -24.30 28.87
CA PHE A 314 -19.28 -23.66 28.57
C PHE A 314 -18.25 -24.01 29.63
N SER A 315 -17.03 -24.35 29.21
CA SER A 315 -15.97 -24.72 30.14
C SER A 315 -14.69 -23.94 29.86
N TYR A 316 -13.97 -23.61 30.94
CA TYR A 316 -12.72 -22.89 30.92
C TYR A 316 -11.84 -23.27 32.10
N THR A 317 -10.58 -22.82 32.12
CA THR A 317 -9.68 -22.92 33.27
C THR A 317 -9.22 -21.53 33.72
N THR A 318 -8.86 -21.41 34.98
CA THR A 318 -8.30 -20.19 35.56
C THR A 318 -6.95 -20.46 36.17
N ALA A 319 -6.10 -19.44 36.29
CA ALA A 319 -4.75 -19.57 36.84
C ALA A 319 -4.73 -19.97 38.34
N ASP A 320 -5.79 -19.69 39.06
CA ASP A 320 -5.94 -20.01 40.49
C ASP A 320 -6.89 -21.19 40.78
N GLY A 321 -7.36 -21.86 39.72
CA GLY A 321 -8.26 -23.00 39.82
C GLY A 321 -9.65 -22.67 40.40
N LYS A 322 -10.02 -21.39 40.47
CA LYS A 322 -11.31 -20.94 41.02
C LYS A 322 -12.26 -20.46 39.91
N ALA A 323 -13.56 -20.71 40.09
CA ALA A 323 -14.59 -20.18 39.22
C ALA A 323 -14.64 -18.66 39.26
N ILE A 324 -14.88 -18.03 38.11
CA ILE A 324 -15.02 -16.57 37.99
C ILE A 324 -16.36 -16.15 38.58
N THR A 325 -16.39 -15.09 39.36
CA THR A 325 -17.63 -14.46 39.79
C THR A 325 -18.06 -13.44 38.73
N PHE A 326 -19.19 -13.65 38.09
CA PHE A 326 -19.73 -12.74 37.11
C PHE A 326 -20.44 -11.56 37.77
N ALA A 327 -20.33 -10.37 37.19
CA ALA A 327 -21.12 -9.22 37.61
C ALA A 327 -22.61 -9.46 37.32
N SER A 328 -23.50 -8.86 38.12
CA SER A 328 -24.96 -9.08 38.04
C SER A 328 -25.59 -8.70 36.70
N ASN A 329 -24.89 -7.86 35.92
CA ASN A 329 -25.33 -7.38 34.61
C ASN A 329 -24.83 -8.26 33.44
N ILE A 330 -24.11 -9.35 33.71
CA ILE A 330 -23.64 -10.28 32.68
C ILE A 330 -24.76 -11.24 32.31
N ASP A 331 -25.33 -11.05 31.11
CA ASP A 331 -26.41 -11.86 30.58
C ASP A 331 -25.95 -12.75 29.41
N PHE A 332 -25.83 -14.06 29.65
CA PHE A 332 -25.48 -15.08 28.65
C PHE A 332 -26.64 -15.41 27.69
N GLY A 333 -27.77 -14.73 27.76
CA GLY A 333 -28.96 -15.05 26.99
C GLY A 333 -29.65 -16.35 27.45
N SER A 334 -29.16 -16.93 28.55
CA SER A 334 -29.69 -18.12 29.18
C SER A 334 -29.32 -18.12 30.68
N LYS A 335 -30.25 -18.57 31.52
CA LYS A 335 -30.06 -18.61 32.97
C LYS A 335 -28.94 -19.60 33.34
N ILE A 336 -27.99 -19.16 34.17
CA ILE A 336 -26.97 -20.04 34.75
C ILE A 336 -27.63 -20.93 35.82
N LEU A 337 -27.54 -22.23 35.60
CA LEU A 337 -28.04 -23.21 36.55
C LEU A 337 -26.99 -23.65 37.57
N SER A 338 -25.76 -23.81 37.10
CA SER A 338 -24.62 -24.12 37.97
C SER A 338 -23.31 -23.53 37.42
N HIS A 339 -22.39 -23.22 38.32
CA HIS A 339 -21.04 -22.80 37.97
C HIS A 339 -20.07 -23.44 38.96
N THR A 340 -19.42 -24.51 38.54
CA THR A 340 -18.64 -25.41 39.40
C THR A 340 -17.22 -25.59 38.86
N VAL A 341 -16.33 -26.03 39.72
CA VAL A 341 -14.98 -26.45 39.35
C VAL A 341 -14.89 -27.94 39.53
N ASP A 342 -14.41 -28.67 38.52
CA ASP A 342 -14.21 -30.11 38.59
C ASP A 342 -12.89 -30.44 39.35
N ASN A 343 -12.64 -31.72 39.55
CA ASN A 343 -11.46 -32.21 40.26
C ASN A 343 -10.11 -31.92 39.55
N ASN A 344 -10.17 -31.48 38.29
CA ASN A 344 -9.02 -31.14 37.46
C ASN A 344 -8.81 -29.62 37.39
N GLY A 345 -9.56 -28.82 38.14
CA GLY A 345 -9.50 -27.36 38.13
C GLY A 345 -10.19 -26.74 36.93
N LYS A 346 -11.01 -27.51 36.19
CA LYS A 346 -11.77 -26.98 35.05
C LYS A 346 -13.09 -26.40 35.54
N CYS A 347 -13.33 -25.13 35.26
CA CYS A 347 -14.58 -24.44 35.56
C CYS A 347 -15.64 -24.79 34.50
N ILE A 348 -16.84 -25.09 34.92
CA ILE A 348 -17.95 -25.52 34.07
C ILE A 348 -19.18 -24.69 34.43
N ILE A 349 -19.74 -24.01 33.44
CA ILE A 349 -20.99 -23.28 33.53
C ILE A 349 -22.08 -24.11 32.82
N GLU A 350 -23.16 -24.36 33.50
CA GLU A 350 -24.34 -25.00 32.95
C GLU A 350 -25.47 -23.98 32.83
N PHE A 351 -26.13 -23.95 31.67
CA PHE A 351 -27.16 -22.98 31.31
C PHE A 351 -28.51 -23.67 31.10
N GLU A 352 -29.60 -22.98 31.46
CA GLU A 352 -30.94 -23.40 31.13
C GLU A 352 -31.20 -23.25 29.62
N GLY A 353 -31.18 -24.38 28.88
CA GLY A 353 -31.33 -24.38 27.41
C GLY A 353 -30.01 -24.15 26.67
N LYS A 354 -30.12 -23.67 25.44
CA LYS A 354 -28.95 -23.50 24.56
C LYS A 354 -28.14 -22.26 24.94
N PHE A 355 -26.83 -22.40 25.06
CA PHE A 355 -25.91 -21.30 25.19
C PHE A 355 -25.57 -20.77 23.80
N THR A 356 -26.07 -19.57 23.48
CA THR A 356 -25.99 -19.00 22.11
C THR A 356 -25.11 -17.78 21.99
N ARG A 357 -24.73 -17.16 23.10
CA ARG A 357 -23.84 -15.99 23.07
C ARG A 357 -22.87 -15.94 24.24
N ILE A 358 -21.69 -15.43 23.97
CA ILE A 358 -20.75 -14.98 25.01
C ILE A 358 -21.02 -13.47 25.21
N PRO A 359 -21.50 -13.03 26.39
CA PRO A 359 -21.92 -11.66 26.56
C PRO A 359 -20.75 -10.67 26.63
N ASP A 360 -21.08 -9.39 26.53
CA ASP A 360 -20.13 -8.32 26.70
C ASP A 360 -19.43 -8.42 28.05
N ARG A 361 -18.11 -8.26 28.04
CA ARG A 361 -17.25 -8.23 29.23
C ARG A 361 -17.32 -9.48 30.13
N ALA A 362 -17.85 -10.60 29.63
CA ALA A 362 -18.06 -11.82 30.43
C ALA A 362 -16.79 -12.26 31.17
N PHE A 363 -15.65 -12.22 30.52
CA PHE A 363 -14.37 -12.65 31.07
C PHE A 363 -13.36 -11.48 31.09
N LEU A 364 -13.80 -10.25 31.00
CA LEU A 364 -12.93 -9.07 31.00
C LEU A 364 -12.04 -9.01 32.23
N ASN A 365 -10.70 -8.90 32.05
CA ASN A 365 -9.71 -8.81 33.12
C ASN A 365 -9.71 -9.99 34.08
N THR A 366 -10.25 -11.15 33.69
CA THR A 366 -10.29 -12.31 34.57
C THR A 366 -9.01 -13.14 34.46
N LYS A 367 -8.79 -14.04 35.42
CA LYS A 367 -7.64 -14.95 35.45
C LYS A 367 -7.81 -16.19 34.56
N ILE A 368 -8.75 -16.16 33.61
CA ILE A 368 -8.92 -17.27 32.67
C ILE A 368 -7.64 -17.51 31.86
N ASN A 369 -7.19 -18.74 31.81
CA ASN A 369 -5.94 -19.16 31.16
C ASN A 369 -6.10 -20.44 30.33
N SER A 370 -7.31 -20.74 29.90
CA SER A 370 -7.61 -21.95 29.13
C SER A 370 -6.69 -22.10 27.91
N HIS A 371 -6.05 -23.25 27.80
CA HIS A 371 -5.32 -23.63 26.60
C HIS A 371 -6.28 -24.25 25.60
N ASN A 372 -6.26 -23.77 24.34
CA ASN A 372 -7.20 -24.18 23.31
C ASN A 372 -8.67 -24.07 23.77
N ILE A 373 -9.06 -22.88 24.21
CA ILE A 373 -10.44 -22.62 24.60
C ILE A 373 -11.41 -22.99 23.48
N LYS A 374 -12.42 -23.80 23.79
CA LYS A 374 -13.44 -24.22 22.82
C LYS A 374 -14.66 -23.33 22.97
N ILE A 375 -15.00 -22.64 21.89
CA ILE A 375 -16.25 -21.92 21.75
C ILE A 375 -17.26 -22.90 21.12
N PRO A 376 -18.39 -23.19 21.79
CA PRO A 376 -19.36 -24.16 21.27
C PRO A 376 -20.01 -23.73 19.94
N ASN A 377 -20.38 -24.71 19.11
CA ASN A 377 -21.10 -24.49 17.84
C ASN A 377 -22.52 -23.93 18.00
N THR A 378 -23.03 -23.84 19.23
CA THR A 378 -24.28 -23.14 19.53
C THR A 378 -24.12 -21.63 19.65
N VAL A 379 -22.89 -21.15 19.84
CA VAL A 379 -22.59 -19.71 20.00
C VAL A 379 -22.69 -19.02 18.65
N THR A 380 -23.55 -18.01 18.56
CA THR A 380 -23.76 -17.22 17.35
C THR A 380 -23.11 -15.85 17.41
N SER A 381 -22.82 -15.33 18.62
CA SER A 381 -22.15 -14.05 18.83
C SER A 381 -21.19 -14.08 20.01
N ILE A 382 -20.09 -13.32 19.87
CA ILE A 382 -19.12 -13.08 20.92
C ILE A 382 -19.14 -11.57 21.21
N GLY A 383 -19.54 -11.20 22.42
CA GLY A 383 -19.78 -9.82 22.82
C GLY A 383 -18.52 -8.97 22.94
N SER A 384 -18.72 -7.66 23.08
CA SER A 384 -17.65 -6.69 23.22
C SER A 384 -16.82 -6.93 24.50
N TYR A 385 -15.51 -6.91 24.36
CA TYR A 385 -14.56 -7.12 25.46
C TYR A 385 -14.71 -8.46 26.20
N ALA A 386 -15.35 -9.44 25.56
CA ALA A 386 -15.72 -10.69 26.22
C ALA A 386 -14.53 -11.40 26.89
N PHE A 387 -13.36 -11.45 26.24
CA PHE A 387 -12.13 -12.07 26.77
C PHE A 387 -10.97 -11.09 26.89
N LYS A 388 -11.24 -9.78 26.84
CA LYS A 388 -10.15 -8.77 26.90
C LYS A 388 -9.29 -8.93 28.13
N ASN A 389 -7.95 -8.83 27.97
CA ASN A 389 -6.95 -8.95 29.02
C ASN A 389 -6.99 -10.31 29.74
N THR A 390 -7.21 -11.40 29.03
CA THR A 390 -7.15 -12.75 29.59
C THR A 390 -5.91 -13.49 29.12
N ALA A 391 -5.48 -14.50 29.89
CA ALA A 391 -4.33 -15.33 29.57
C ALA A 391 -4.68 -16.60 28.79
N ILE A 392 -5.82 -16.59 28.07
CA ILE A 392 -6.20 -17.71 27.20
C ILE A 392 -5.12 -17.90 26.13
N SER A 393 -4.81 -19.18 25.86
CA SER A 393 -3.68 -19.54 25.01
C SER A 393 -4.02 -20.66 24.03
N GLY A 394 -3.07 -20.99 23.17
CA GLY A 394 -3.24 -22.08 22.23
C GLY A 394 -3.84 -21.64 20.90
N TYR A 395 -4.62 -22.52 20.29
CA TYR A 395 -5.29 -22.28 19.00
C TYR A 395 -6.73 -21.85 19.25
N LEU A 396 -7.09 -20.68 18.72
CA LEU A 396 -8.46 -20.15 18.78
C LEU A 396 -9.20 -20.48 17.49
N ALA A 397 -10.16 -21.41 17.56
CA ALA A 397 -11.07 -21.69 16.47
C ALA A 397 -12.43 -21.04 16.77
N ILE A 398 -12.82 -20.09 15.95
CA ILE A 398 -14.16 -19.48 16.01
C ILE A 398 -15.10 -20.35 15.17
N PRO A 399 -16.12 -20.97 15.78
CA PRO A 399 -17.00 -21.92 15.08
C PRO A 399 -17.86 -21.21 14.02
N ASN A 400 -18.25 -21.97 12.99
CA ASN A 400 -19.06 -21.47 11.88
C ASN A 400 -20.50 -21.05 12.25
N SER A 401 -20.90 -21.22 13.50
CA SER A 401 -22.13 -20.65 14.04
C SER A 401 -22.02 -19.16 14.36
N VAL A 402 -20.79 -18.67 14.61
CA VAL A 402 -20.56 -17.28 14.99
C VAL A 402 -20.66 -16.37 13.76
N THR A 403 -21.53 -15.41 13.81
CA THR A 403 -21.76 -14.40 12.77
C THR A 403 -21.18 -13.04 13.11
N GLU A 404 -20.85 -12.81 14.39
CA GLU A 404 -20.36 -11.52 14.88
C GLU A 404 -19.33 -11.71 16.01
N ILE A 405 -18.26 -10.93 15.94
CA ILE A 405 -17.26 -10.74 17.00
C ILE A 405 -17.29 -9.27 17.39
N GLY A 406 -17.64 -8.99 18.65
CA GLY A 406 -17.80 -7.64 19.17
C GLY A 406 -16.46 -6.91 19.37
N ASP A 407 -16.58 -5.62 19.69
CA ASP A 407 -15.43 -4.73 19.90
C ASP A 407 -14.53 -5.24 21.04
N GLY A 408 -13.22 -5.30 20.78
CA GLY A 408 -12.22 -5.72 21.77
C GLY A 408 -12.42 -7.13 22.33
N ALA A 409 -13.20 -7.99 21.68
CA ALA A 409 -13.58 -9.30 22.21
C ALA A 409 -12.39 -10.13 22.72
N PHE A 410 -11.27 -10.11 22.02
CA PHE A 410 -10.01 -10.81 22.40
C PHE A 410 -8.83 -9.85 22.54
N SER A 411 -9.08 -8.56 22.73
CA SER A 411 -8.02 -7.55 22.87
C SER A 411 -7.08 -7.91 24.03
N ASN A 412 -5.76 -7.82 23.79
CA ASN A 412 -4.70 -8.19 24.74
C ASN A 412 -4.70 -9.67 25.16
N CYS A 413 -5.23 -10.57 24.33
CA CYS A 413 -5.07 -12.01 24.52
C CYS A 413 -3.76 -12.46 23.86
N SER A 414 -2.64 -12.07 24.42
CA SER A 414 -1.31 -12.20 23.80
C SER A 414 -0.78 -13.63 23.69
N SER A 415 -1.42 -14.63 24.29
CA SER A 415 -0.94 -16.01 24.34
C SER A 415 -1.51 -16.95 23.27
N PHE A 416 -2.39 -16.49 22.39
CA PHE A 416 -2.82 -17.25 21.23
C PHE A 416 -1.69 -17.39 20.21
N TYR A 417 -1.51 -18.62 19.66
CA TYR A 417 -0.55 -18.83 18.56
C TYR A 417 -1.21 -19.14 17.22
N GLY A 418 -2.52 -19.42 17.17
CA GLY A 418 -3.26 -19.66 15.93
C GLY A 418 -4.70 -19.17 16.00
N LEU A 419 -5.24 -18.78 14.85
CA LEU A 419 -6.60 -18.26 14.72
C LEU A 419 -7.27 -18.82 13.46
N THR A 420 -8.48 -19.36 13.62
CA THR A 420 -9.39 -19.63 12.51
C THR A 420 -10.69 -18.87 12.75
N LEU A 421 -11.11 -18.11 11.75
CA LEU A 421 -12.35 -17.33 11.79
C LEU A 421 -13.53 -18.13 11.22
N SER A 422 -14.74 -17.82 11.69
CA SER A 422 -16.00 -18.38 11.18
C SER A 422 -16.21 -17.98 9.72
N ASN A 423 -16.58 -18.96 8.87
CA ASN A 423 -16.93 -18.67 7.47
C ASN A 423 -18.32 -18.01 7.30
N LYS A 424 -19.04 -17.76 8.39
CA LYS A 424 -20.30 -16.99 8.43
C LYS A 424 -20.12 -15.61 9.06
N LEU A 425 -18.91 -15.26 9.46
CA LEU A 425 -18.62 -13.98 10.08
C LEU A 425 -18.82 -12.86 9.06
N THR A 426 -19.67 -11.89 9.36
CA THR A 426 -19.96 -10.76 8.46
C THR A 426 -19.13 -9.52 8.78
N LYS A 427 -18.76 -9.36 10.05
CA LYS A 427 -17.99 -8.22 10.54
C LYS A 427 -17.00 -8.66 11.63
N ILE A 428 -15.84 -8.03 11.66
CA ILE A 428 -14.87 -8.12 12.75
C ILE A 428 -14.89 -6.80 13.50
N GLY A 429 -15.24 -6.84 14.80
CA GLY A 429 -15.40 -5.65 15.64
C GLY A 429 -14.13 -4.83 15.81
N ASN A 430 -14.28 -3.59 16.26
CA ASN A 430 -13.15 -2.72 16.57
C ASN A 430 -12.27 -3.37 17.65
N GLN A 431 -10.95 -3.30 17.50
CA GLN A 431 -9.99 -3.86 18.48
C GLN A 431 -10.17 -5.36 18.78
N ALA A 432 -10.93 -6.10 17.95
CA ALA A 432 -11.35 -7.48 18.28
C ALA A 432 -10.17 -8.39 18.68
N PHE A 433 -9.03 -8.28 18.02
CA PHE A 433 -7.78 -9.02 18.29
C PHE A 433 -6.58 -8.08 18.55
N MET A 434 -6.82 -6.84 18.97
CA MET A 434 -5.74 -5.88 19.24
C MET A 434 -4.74 -6.45 20.25
N ASN A 435 -3.44 -6.31 19.95
CA ASN A 435 -2.33 -6.80 20.79
C ASN A 435 -2.31 -8.33 21.05
N CYS A 436 -2.84 -9.12 20.12
CA CYS A 436 -2.67 -10.58 20.12
C CYS A 436 -1.30 -10.96 19.53
N ASN A 437 -0.22 -10.62 20.20
CA ASN A 437 1.15 -10.54 19.66
C ASN A 437 1.77 -11.90 19.30
N TYR A 438 1.24 -13.01 19.79
CA TYR A 438 1.73 -14.37 19.51
C TYR A 438 0.99 -15.10 18.39
N LEU A 439 -0.06 -14.51 17.82
CA LEU A 439 -0.73 -15.09 16.64
C LEU A 439 0.25 -15.25 15.49
N ARG A 440 0.37 -16.49 14.97
CA ARG A 440 1.39 -16.86 13.98
C ARG A 440 0.76 -17.43 12.71
N GLY A 441 1.60 -17.51 11.65
CA GLY A 441 1.21 -18.09 10.36
C GLY A 441 0.38 -17.15 9.51
N ASN A 442 -0.48 -17.73 8.69
CA ASN A 442 -1.34 -17.00 7.76
C ASN A 442 -2.63 -16.55 8.47
N LEU A 443 -3.18 -15.43 8.03
CA LEU A 443 -4.53 -15.02 8.39
C LEU A 443 -5.40 -15.00 7.15
N THR A 444 -6.49 -15.77 7.18
CA THR A 444 -7.51 -15.76 6.13
C THR A 444 -8.77 -15.10 6.68
N ILE A 445 -9.17 -14.00 6.08
CA ILE A 445 -10.45 -13.33 6.33
C ILE A 445 -11.51 -14.01 5.45
N PRO A 446 -12.54 -14.64 6.03
CA PRO A 446 -13.54 -15.39 5.27
C PRO A 446 -14.34 -14.52 4.29
N ASN A 447 -14.77 -15.10 3.17
CA ASN A 447 -15.51 -14.39 2.12
C ASN A 447 -16.91 -13.88 2.52
N SER A 448 -17.35 -14.16 3.73
CA SER A 448 -18.56 -13.57 4.31
C SER A 448 -18.31 -12.21 4.97
N VAL A 449 -17.05 -11.85 5.26
CA VAL A 449 -16.69 -10.60 5.94
C VAL A 449 -16.72 -9.44 4.94
N THR A 450 -17.50 -8.41 5.26
CA THR A 450 -17.60 -7.17 4.49
C THR A 450 -16.91 -6.00 5.17
N GLU A 451 -16.67 -6.08 6.48
CA GLU A 451 -16.07 -5.00 7.26
C GLU A 451 -15.05 -5.54 8.29
N ILE A 452 -13.88 -4.92 8.32
CA ILE A 452 -12.88 -5.08 9.38
C ILE A 452 -12.85 -3.78 10.18
N GLY A 453 -13.15 -3.85 11.48
CA GLY A 453 -13.25 -2.70 12.37
C GLY A 453 -11.91 -2.01 12.65
N LYS A 454 -11.99 -0.84 13.29
CA LYS A 454 -10.81 -0.07 13.70
C LYS A 454 -9.93 -0.88 14.65
N GLN A 455 -8.60 -0.85 14.39
CA GLN A 455 -7.61 -1.51 15.25
C GLN A 455 -7.84 -3.03 15.43
N ALA A 456 -8.61 -3.68 14.54
CA ALA A 456 -9.07 -5.05 14.72
C ALA A 456 -7.92 -6.04 14.97
N PHE A 457 -6.79 -5.90 14.27
CA PHE A 457 -5.57 -6.70 14.42
C PHE A 457 -4.34 -5.85 14.74
N GLN A 458 -4.55 -4.65 15.30
CA GLN A 458 -3.43 -3.76 15.67
C GLN A 458 -2.44 -4.50 16.57
N ASN A 459 -1.13 -4.35 16.23
CA ASN A 459 -0.01 -4.96 16.95
C ASN A 459 -0.07 -6.50 17.06
N CYS A 460 -0.67 -7.19 16.10
CA CYS A 460 -0.56 -8.65 15.99
C CYS A 460 0.79 -9.02 15.34
N THR A 461 1.89 -8.70 16.01
CA THR A 461 3.27 -8.80 15.49
C THR A 461 3.75 -10.23 15.24
N GLY A 462 3.06 -11.23 15.75
CA GLY A 462 3.39 -12.64 15.57
C GLY A 462 3.07 -13.19 14.18
N PHE A 463 2.11 -12.61 13.45
CA PHE A 463 1.80 -13.03 12.09
C PHE A 463 2.99 -12.81 11.17
N LYS A 464 3.57 -13.91 10.66
CA LYS A 464 4.70 -13.90 9.71
C LYS A 464 4.39 -14.66 8.42
N GLY A 465 3.14 -14.99 8.20
CA GLY A 465 2.63 -15.59 6.98
C GLY A 465 1.89 -14.59 6.11
N THR A 466 1.05 -15.09 5.22
CA THR A 466 0.28 -14.26 4.28
C THR A 466 -1.03 -13.77 4.90
N LEU A 467 -1.50 -12.62 4.44
CA LEU A 467 -2.84 -12.10 4.70
C LEU A 467 -3.70 -12.33 3.45
N THR A 468 -4.77 -13.11 3.59
CA THR A 468 -5.78 -13.29 2.55
C THR A 468 -7.05 -12.57 2.96
N LEU A 469 -7.47 -11.60 2.18
CA LEU A 469 -8.67 -10.79 2.44
C LEU A 469 -9.91 -11.41 1.78
N SER A 470 -11.08 -11.12 2.35
CA SER A 470 -12.39 -11.49 1.78
C SER A 470 -12.60 -10.80 0.43
N ASN A 471 -13.04 -11.55 -0.59
CA ASN A 471 -13.40 -10.97 -1.89
C ASN A 471 -14.69 -10.12 -1.88
N LYS A 472 -15.38 -10.06 -0.73
CA LYS A 472 -16.54 -9.21 -0.46
C LYS A 472 -16.23 -8.07 0.53
N LEU A 473 -14.96 -7.91 0.89
CA LEU A 473 -14.56 -6.89 1.86
C LEU A 473 -14.75 -5.50 1.25
N GLU A 474 -15.54 -4.66 1.89
CA GLU A 474 -15.85 -3.29 1.47
C GLU A 474 -15.05 -2.25 2.25
N THR A 475 -14.89 -2.50 3.56
CA THR A 475 -14.27 -1.53 4.47
C THR A 475 -13.19 -2.16 5.33
N ILE A 476 -12.02 -1.48 5.37
CA ILE A 476 -10.92 -1.76 6.30
C ILE A 476 -10.79 -0.56 7.24
N GLY A 477 -10.96 -0.77 8.53
CA GLY A 477 -10.95 0.29 9.54
C GLY A 477 -9.60 0.95 9.78
N GLU A 478 -9.62 2.07 10.48
CA GLU A 478 -8.44 2.79 10.94
C GLU A 478 -7.53 1.89 11.80
N LEU A 479 -6.19 1.90 11.52
CA LEU A 479 -5.20 1.09 12.23
C LEU A 479 -5.51 -0.43 12.26
N ALA A 480 -6.34 -0.93 11.34
CA ALA A 480 -6.84 -2.31 11.39
C ALA A 480 -5.74 -3.37 11.47
N PHE A 481 -4.64 -3.18 10.73
CA PHE A 481 -3.46 -4.06 10.70
C PHE A 481 -2.16 -3.35 11.10
N TYR A 482 -2.26 -2.20 11.78
CA TYR A 482 -1.07 -1.46 12.23
C TYR A 482 -0.08 -2.36 12.96
N GLY A 483 1.19 -2.32 12.55
CA GLY A 483 2.28 -3.05 13.18
C GLY A 483 2.21 -4.58 13.03
N CYS A 484 1.46 -5.10 12.05
CA CYS A 484 1.47 -6.52 11.74
C CYS A 484 2.67 -6.89 10.86
N SER A 485 3.20 -8.11 11.04
CA SER A 485 4.39 -8.59 10.32
C SER A 485 4.07 -9.58 9.19
N PHE A 486 2.90 -9.47 8.56
CA PHE A 486 2.54 -10.29 7.40
C PHE A 486 3.57 -10.17 6.28
N THR A 487 3.73 -11.25 5.52
CA THR A 487 4.68 -11.34 4.40
C THR A 487 3.98 -11.60 3.07
N GLY A 488 4.72 -11.49 1.97
CA GLY A 488 4.19 -11.71 0.63
C GLY A 488 3.39 -10.55 0.08
N SER A 489 2.48 -10.83 -0.86
CA SER A 489 1.69 -9.79 -1.52
C SER A 489 0.48 -9.38 -0.70
N LEU A 490 0.24 -8.09 -0.59
CA LEU A 490 -1.03 -7.51 -0.14
C LEU A 490 -1.87 -7.14 -1.37
N THR A 491 -2.89 -7.94 -1.65
CA THR A 491 -3.85 -7.66 -2.72
C THR A 491 -5.17 -7.22 -2.08
N LEU A 492 -5.57 -5.97 -2.32
CA LEU A 492 -6.87 -5.47 -1.89
C LEU A 492 -7.93 -5.85 -2.92
N PRO A 493 -9.01 -6.56 -2.52
CA PRO A 493 -10.04 -7.00 -3.45
C PRO A 493 -10.78 -5.83 -4.12
N SER A 494 -11.35 -6.08 -5.31
CA SER A 494 -12.13 -5.07 -6.06
C SER A 494 -13.42 -4.61 -5.35
N SER A 495 -13.83 -5.29 -4.30
CA SER A 495 -14.95 -4.87 -3.44
C SER A 495 -14.57 -3.75 -2.45
N VAL A 496 -13.26 -3.57 -2.15
CA VAL A 496 -12.82 -2.55 -1.19
C VAL A 496 -13.02 -1.16 -1.76
N THR A 497 -13.83 -0.37 -1.07
CA THR A 497 -14.10 1.05 -1.39
C THR A 497 -13.49 2.00 -0.36
N THR A 498 -13.23 1.49 0.85
CA THR A 498 -12.75 2.33 1.96
C THR A 498 -11.62 1.65 2.73
N ILE A 499 -10.53 2.39 2.89
CA ILE A 499 -9.42 2.06 3.78
C ILE A 499 -9.35 3.14 4.86
N GLY A 500 -9.16 2.77 6.11
CA GLY A 500 -8.99 3.72 7.21
C GLY A 500 -7.57 4.28 7.31
N GLN A 501 -7.43 5.41 7.99
CA GLN A 501 -6.13 6.00 8.27
C GLN A 501 -5.20 4.98 8.96
N SER A 502 -3.93 4.93 8.55
CA SER A 502 -2.90 4.06 9.13
C SER A 502 -3.24 2.56 9.11
N ALA A 503 -4.17 2.11 8.23
CA ALA A 503 -4.68 0.74 8.26
C ALA A 503 -3.59 -0.34 8.17
N PHE A 504 -2.53 -0.12 7.39
CA PHE A 504 -1.39 -1.02 7.22
C PHE A 504 -0.06 -0.36 7.63
N MET A 505 -0.11 0.71 8.41
CA MET A 505 1.12 1.40 8.86
C MET A 505 2.04 0.43 9.59
N SER A 506 3.35 0.52 9.31
CA SER A 506 4.41 -0.33 9.89
C SER A 506 4.22 -1.85 9.64
N CYS A 507 3.62 -2.20 8.49
CA CYS A 507 3.57 -3.59 8.01
C CYS A 507 4.81 -3.89 7.15
N HIS A 508 5.97 -4.09 7.80
CA HIS A 508 7.28 -4.17 7.13
C HIS A 508 7.48 -5.40 6.24
N GLY A 509 6.66 -6.45 6.37
CA GLY A 509 6.90 -7.73 5.71
C GLY A 509 6.21 -7.91 4.36
N PHE A 510 5.27 -7.06 3.96
CA PHE A 510 4.67 -7.12 2.64
C PHE A 510 5.71 -6.78 1.56
N THR A 511 5.73 -7.56 0.48
CA THR A 511 6.68 -7.39 -0.64
C THR A 511 6.04 -6.80 -1.89
N LYS A 512 4.72 -6.85 -2.01
CA LYS A 512 3.97 -6.32 -3.15
C LYS A 512 2.66 -5.72 -2.68
N LEU A 513 2.21 -4.65 -3.33
CA LEU A 513 0.92 -4.00 -3.08
C LEU A 513 0.11 -3.94 -4.37
N GLU A 514 -1.13 -4.41 -4.31
CA GLU A 514 -2.11 -4.30 -5.40
C GLU A 514 -3.35 -3.57 -4.88
N LEU A 515 -3.64 -2.42 -5.48
CA LEU A 515 -4.76 -1.55 -5.13
C LEU A 515 -5.90 -1.71 -6.15
N PRO A 516 -7.17 -1.74 -5.74
CA PRO A 516 -8.31 -1.84 -6.65
C PRO A 516 -8.73 -0.47 -7.22
N ASN A 517 -9.32 -0.47 -8.41
CA ASN A 517 -9.87 0.73 -9.05
C ASN A 517 -11.10 1.34 -8.34
N THR A 518 -11.65 0.66 -7.36
CA THR A 518 -12.81 1.11 -6.57
C THR A 518 -12.44 2.14 -5.50
N LEU A 519 -11.15 2.27 -5.17
CA LEU A 519 -10.69 3.27 -4.22
C LEU A 519 -10.71 4.67 -4.84
N SER A 520 -11.36 5.61 -4.17
CA SER A 520 -11.31 7.04 -4.50
C SER A 520 -10.26 7.81 -3.70
N VAL A 521 -9.91 7.32 -2.52
CA VAL A 521 -8.96 7.93 -1.60
C VAL A 521 -8.02 6.88 -1.02
N ILE A 522 -6.72 7.15 -1.01
CA ILE A 522 -5.74 6.44 -0.18
C ILE A 522 -5.53 7.29 1.06
N PRO A 523 -5.99 6.88 2.24
CA PRO A 523 -6.01 7.75 3.40
C PRO A 523 -4.62 7.98 4.00
N GLY A 524 -4.55 8.96 4.90
CA GLY A 524 -3.30 9.32 5.56
C GLY A 524 -2.64 8.14 6.26
N SER A 525 -1.32 8.02 6.08
CA SER A 525 -0.47 6.98 6.67
C SER A 525 -0.90 5.53 6.38
N ALA A 526 -1.78 5.29 5.39
CA ALA A 526 -2.36 3.96 5.14
C ALA A 526 -1.30 2.86 5.00
N PHE A 527 -0.18 3.14 4.34
CA PHE A 527 0.95 2.23 4.11
C PHE A 527 2.27 2.82 4.62
N ARG A 528 2.20 3.79 5.54
CA ARG A 528 3.41 4.41 6.09
C ARG A 528 4.33 3.36 6.72
N ASP A 529 5.65 3.51 6.51
CA ASP A 529 6.70 2.61 7.00
C ASP A 529 6.51 1.13 6.57
N CYS A 530 5.88 0.88 5.40
CA CYS A 530 5.84 -0.45 4.78
C CYS A 530 7.13 -0.70 3.99
N GLU A 531 8.25 -0.86 4.69
CA GLU A 531 9.62 -0.89 4.14
C GLU A 531 9.88 -2.06 3.20
N GLY A 532 9.15 -3.17 3.34
CA GLY A 532 9.32 -4.38 2.53
C GLY A 532 8.67 -4.33 1.15
N LEU A 533 7.77 -3.35 0.90
CA LEU A 533 7.12 -3.20 -0.41
C LEU A 533 8.17 -2.89 -1.49
N SER A 534 8.21 -3.69 -2.55
CA SER A 534 9.19 -3.61 -3.63
C SER A 534 8.54 -3.56 -5.01
N GLY A 535 9.35 -3.32 -6.05
CA GLY A 535 8.88 -3.15 -7.41
C GLY A 535 8.25 -1.79 -7.68
N SER A 536 7.40 -1.74 -8.68
CA SER A 536 6.67 -0.54 -9.08
C SER A 536 5.37 -0.39 -8.29
N LEU A 537 4.99 0.85 -8.00
CA LEU A 537 3.69 1.18 -7.43
C LEU A 537 2.78 1.79 -8.49
N VAL A 538 1.61 1.20 -8.67
CA VAL A 538 0.56 1.73 -9.54
C VAL A 538 -0.59 2.23 -8.68
N ILE A 539 -0.88 3.52 -8.76
CA ILE A 539 -2.06 4.15 -8.16
C ILE A 539 -3.19 4.07 -9.20
N PRO A 540 -4.27 3.32 -8.91
CA PRO A 540 -5.35 3.10 -9.87
C PRO A 540 -6.11 4.37 -10.26
N ASP A 541 -6.70 4.40 -11.47
CA ASP A 541 -7.45 5.55 -12.00
C ASP A 541 -8.74 5.91 -11.23
N GLY A 542 -9.15 5.09 -10.27
CA GLY A 542 -10.20 5.43 -9.31
C GLY A 542 -9.78 6.49 -8.30
N VAL A 543 -8.46 6.56 -7.97
CA VAL A 543 -7.94 7.38 -6.88
C VAL A 543 -7.86 8.84 -7.29
N LYS A 544 -8.51 9.71 -6.51
CA LYS A 544 -8.50 11.17 -6.62
C LYS A 544 -7.62 11.85 -5.58
N GLU A 545 -7.42 11.20 -4.44
CA GLU A 545 -6.67 11.76 -3.32
C GLU A 545 -5.72 10.72 -2.71
N ILE A 546 -4.49 11.14 -2.48
CA ILE A 546 -3.51 10.43 -1.66
C ILE A 546 -3.30 11.27 -0.38
N GLY A 547 -3.66 10.72 0.76
CA GLY A 547 -3.59 11.39 2.06
C GLY A 547 -2.17 11.63 2.57
N ALA A 548 -2.06 12.43 3.62
CA ALA A 548 -0.77 12.77 4.22
C ALA A 548 -0.02 11.52 4.70
N SER A 549 1.28 11.43 4.38
CA SER A 549 2.18 10.31 4.75
C SER A 549 1.72 8.94 4.28
N ALA A 550 0.83 8.83 3.28
CA ALA A 550 0.21 7.58 2.89
C ALA A 550 1.22 6.46 2.58
N PHE A 551 2.36 6.78 1.96
CA PHE A 551 3.47 5.87 1.65
C PHE A 551 4.80 6.34 2.25
N SER A 552 4.77 7.28 3.21
CA SER A 552 6.01 7.79 3.83
C SER A 552 6.82 6.62 4.42
N GLY A 553 8.14 6.60 4.16
CA GLY A 553 9.03 5.57 4.67
C GLY A 553 8.94 4.22 3.95
N CYS A 554 8.23 4.10 2.81
CA CYS A 554 8.23 2.89 1.99
C CYS A 554 9.54 2.80 1.19
N THR A 555 10.64 2.48 1.86
CA THR A 555 12.01 2.51 1.30
C THR A 555 12.30 1.37 0.33
N GLY A 556 11.50 0.31 0.35
CA GLY A 556 11.75 -0.91 -0.44
C GLY A 556 11.29 -0.83 -1.90
N PHE A 557 10.43 0.14 -2.29
CA PHE A 557 10.09 0.33 -3.71
C PHE A 557 11.35 0.64 -4.52
N ASP A 558 11.61 -0.14 -5.58
CA ASP A 558 12.78 -0.05 -6.44
C ASP A 558 12.42 0.05 -7.95
N GLY A 559 11.13 0.16 -8.24
CA GLY A 559 10.57 0.35 -9.58
C GLY A 559 10.02 1.75 -9.81
N THR A 560 9.05 1.88 -10.71
CA THR A 560 8.43 3.17 -11.08
C THR A 560 7.20 3.48 -10.24
N LEU A 561 6.89 4.76 -10.10
CA LEU A 561 5.63 5.26 -9.56
C LEU A 561 4.72 5.70 -10.70
N THR A 562 3.57 5.04 -10.86
CA THR A 562 2.52 5.45 -11.80
C THR A 562 1.34 6.02 -11.02
N LEU A 563 0.98 7.25 -11.28
CA LEU A 563 -0.12 7.96 -10.62
C LEU A 563 -1.41 7.86 -11.43
N SER A 564 -2.55 7.90 -10.72
CA SER A 564 -3.89 7.95 -11.33
C SER A 564 -4.07 9.20 -12.22
N ASN A 565 -4.62 9.02 -13.43
CA ASN A 565 -4.94 10.15 -14.33
C ASN A 565 -6.07 11.06 -13.80
N LYS A 566 -6.75 10.66 -12.71
CA LYS A 566 -7.80 11.42 -12.02
C LYS A 566 -7.35 11.97 -10.67
N LEU A 567 -6.06 11.84 -10.35
CA LEU A 567 -5.52 12.30 -9.07
C LEU A 567 -5.56 13.83 -9.00
N GLU A 568 -6.24 14.36 -8.00
CA GLU A 568 -6.44 15.79 -7.78
C GLU A 568 -5.52 16.32 -6.67
N THR A 569 -5.32 15.51 -5.61
CA THR A 569 -4.59 15.92 -4.41
C THR A 569 -3.56 14.88 -3.97
N ILE A 570 -2.35 15.36 -3.67
CA ILE A 570 -1.28 14.58 -3.03
C ILE A 570 -0.99 15.24 -1.67
N GLY A 571 -1.21 14.51 -0.59
CA GLY A 571 -1.06 14.99 0.78
C GLY A 571 0.39 15.26 1.21
N GLY A 572 0.54 15.97 2.32
CA GLY A 572 1.85 16.25 2.89
C GLY A 572 2.63 14.98 3.23
N SER A 573 3.92 14.94 2.88
CA SER A 573 4.81 13.78 3.10
C SER A 573 4.30 12.46 2.49
N ALA A 574 3.38 12.49 1.53
CA ALA A 574 2.72 11.29 1.00
C ALA A 574 3.71 10.21 0.56
N PHE A 575 4.82 10.57 -0.07
CA PHE A 575 5.90 9.69 -0.49
C PHE A 575 7.26 10.03 0.15
N ASN A 576 7.24 10.77 1.27
CA ASN A 576 8.48 11.16 1.94
C ASN A 576 9.32 9.93 2.31
N GLY A 577 10.60 9.93 1.92
CA GLY A 577 11.51 8.83 2.22
C GLY A 577 11.30 7.56 1.38
N CYS A 578 10.55 7.61 0.29
CA CYS A 578 10.48 6.52 -0.70
C CYS A 578 11.75 6.55 -1.55
N THR A 579 12.87 6.10 -0.96
CA THR A 579 14.23 6.32 -1.50
C THR A 579 14.53 5.54 -2.75
N GLY A 580 13.84 4.44 -3.00
CA GLY A 580 14.20 3.50 -4.05
C GLY A 580 13.39 3.63 -5.35
N PHE A 581 12.33 4.45 -5.42
CA PHE A 581 11.64 4.70 -6.69
C PHE A 581 12.60 5.19 -7.76
N THR A 582 12.42 4.71 -8.99
CA THR A 582 13.26 5.03 -10.15
C THR A 582 12.45 5.62 -11.31
N GLY A 583 13.15 6.09 -12.34
CA GLY A 583 12.52 6.62 -13.55
C GLY A 583 11.93 8.02 -13.39
N SER A 584 10.92 8.34 -14.20
CA SER A 584 10.30 9.67 -14.23
C SER A 584 9.15 9.77 -13.22
N LEU A 585 9.11 10.88 -12.50
CA LEU A 585 7.93 11.31 -11.75
C LEU A 585 7.10 12.26 -12.61
N THR A 586 6.02 11.77 -13.18
CA THR A 586 5.06 12.55 -13.98
C THR A 586 3.81 12.78 -13.15
N LEU A 587 3.54 14.05 -12.80
CA LEU A 587 2.30 14.42 -12.12
C LEU A 587 1.19 14.65 -13.16
N PRO A 588 0.05 13.96 -13.07
CA PRO A 588 -1.06 14.08 -14.01
C PRO A 588 -1.62 15.50 -14.08
N SER A 589 -2.20 15.87 -15.22
CA SER A 589 -2.82 17.19 -15.42
C SER A 589 -4.06 17.43 -14.53
N SER A 590 -4.58 16.42 -13.89
CA SER A 590 -5.64 16.53 -12.88
C SER A 590 -5.14 17.05 -11.51
N VAL A 591 -3.83 16.94 -11.22
CA VAL A 591 -3.27 17.37 -9.94
C VAL A 591 -3.29 18.88 -9.82
N THR A 592 -4.00 19.35 -8.80
CA THR A 592 -4.08 20.79 -8.45
C THR A 592 -3.35 21.12 -7.16
N THR A 593 -3.17 20.12 -6.29
CA THR A 593 -2.61 20.29 -4.95
C THR A 593 -1.57 19.24 -4.61
N ILE A 594 -0.40 19.70 -4.17
CA ILE A 594 0.66 18.88 -3.58
C ILE A 594 0.89 19.39 -2.16
N GLY A 595 1.04 18.50 -1.20
CA GLY A 595 1.32 18.87 0.19
C GLY A 595 2.81 19.07 0.47
N GLN A 596 3.11 19.69 1.61
CA GLN A 596 4.48 19.87 2.09
C GLN A 596 5.23 18.55 2.14
N SER A 597 6.50 18.53 1.70
CA SER A 597 7.41 17.37 1.72
C SER A 597 6.89 16.13 0.98
N ALA A 598 5.92 16.28 0.07
CA ALA A 598 5.21 15.15 -0.54
C ALA A 598 6.15 14.12 -1.19
N PHE A 599 7.24 14.54 -1.82
CA PHE A 599 8.26 13.70 -2.44
C PHE A 599 9.66 13.94 -1.85
N SER A 600 9.73 14.48 -0.63
CA SER A 600 11.02 14.69 0.04
C SER A 600 11.79 13.37 0.18
N SER A 601 13.10 13.40 -0.09
CA SER A 601 13.99 12.23 0.01
C SER A 601 13.61 11.04 -0.92
N CYS A 602 12.95 11.31 -2.04
CA CYS A 602 12.77 10.35 -3.13
C CYS A 602 14.02 10.38 -4.03
N TYR A 603 15.07 9.65 -3.61
CA TYR A 603 16.42 9.82 -4.20
C TYR A 603 16.53 9.34 -5.64
N GLY A 604 15.71 8.38 -6.10
CA GLY A 604 15.96 7.68 -7.34
C GLY A 604 15.17 8.18 -8.56
N PHE A 605 14.24 9.15 -8.42
CA PHE A 605 13.61 9.77 -9.57
C PHE A 605 14.62 10.52 -10.42
N THR A 606 14.59 10.29 -11.75
CA THR A 606 15.55 10.90 -12.71
C THR A 606 14.96 12.08 -13.47
N LYS A 607 13.64 12.17 -13.59
CA LYS A 607 12.93 13.26 -14.29
C LYS A 607 11.71 13.69 -13.50
N LEU A 608 11.39 14.98 -13.55
CA LEU A 608 10.18 15.56 -12.94
C LEU A 608 9.36 16.28 -14.00
N GLU A 609 8.07 15.94 -14.10
CA GLU A 609 7.09 16.60 -14.95
C GLU A 609 5.96 17.15 -14.09
N LEU A 610 5.83 18.48 -14.07
CA LEU A 610 4.81 19.21 -13.32
C LEU A 610 3.65 19.62 -14.23
N PRO A 611 2.37 19.48 -13.76
CA PRO A 611 1.22 19.86 -14.56
C PRO A 611 0.95 21.38 -14.55
N ASN A 612 0.34 21.88 -15.62
CA ASN A 612 -0.09 23.27 -15.73
C ASN A 612 -1.28 23.66 -14.84
N THR A 613 -1.81 22.75 -14.05
CA THR A 613 -2.87 22.98 -13.06
C THR A 613 -2.33 23.37 -11.69
N LEU A 614 -1.04 23.17 -11.48
CA LEU A 614 -0.39 23.42 -10.18
C LEU A 614 -0.11 24.91 -10.00
N SER A 615 -0.67 25.52 -8.95
CA SER A 615 -0.45 26.92 -8.62
C SER A 615 0.63 27.15 -7.54
N VAL A 616 0.90 26.15 -6.71
CA VAL A 616 1.86 26.22 -5.61
C VAL A 616 2.76 24.98 -5.61
N ILE A 617 4.06 25.18 -5.55
CA ILE A 617 5.04 24.14 -5.21
C ILE A 617 5.35 24.30 -3.73
N PRO A 618 4.89 23.40 -2.84
CA PRO A 618 4.94 23.64 -1.40
C PRO A 618 6.33 23.45 -0.80
N ILE A 619 6.44 23.80 0.49
CA ILE A 619 7.65 23.66 1.29
C ILE A 619 8.18 22.23 1.19
N GLN A 620 9.50 22.08 0.87
CA GLN A 620 10.22 20.81 0.83
C GLN A 620 9.60 19.75 -0.12
N ALA A 621 8.78 20.15 -1.08
CA ALA A 621 8.02 19.22 -1.93
C ALA A 621 8.91 18.15 -2.58
N PHE A 622 10.08 18.52 -3.09
CA PHE A 622 11.05 17.66 -3.77
C PHE A 622 12.43 17.72 -3.11
N MET A 623 12.48 18.07 -1.81
CA MET A 623 13.74 18.19 -1.07
C MET A 623 14.52 16.88 -1.14
N HIS A 624 15.83 16.94 -1.44
CA HIS A 624 16.72 15.78 -1.57
C HIS A 624 16.33 14.77 -2.65
N CYS A 625 15.62 15.13 -3.70
CA CYS A 625 15.46 14.28 -4.88
C CYS A 625 16.76 14.29 -5.71
N ARG A 626 17.79 13.59 -5.23
CA ARG A 626 19.18 13.73 -5.66
C ARG A 626 19.45 13.30 -7.10
N SER A 627 18.70 12.33 -7.63
CA SER A 627 18.88 11.80 -8.98
C SER A 627 18.13 12.54 -10.07
N LEU A 628 17.29 13.52 -9.73
CA LEU A 628 16.65 14.36 -10.72
C LEU A 628 17.73 15.05 -11.57
N SER A 629 17.82 14.70 -12.85
CA SER A 629 18.88 15.17 -13.77
C SER A 629 18.35 15.89 -15.01
N GLY A 630 17.04 15.80 -15.26
CA GLY A 630 16.40 16.49 -16.37
C GLY A 630 16.29 18.00 -16.16
N GLU A 631 15.93 18.74 -17.22
CA GLU A 631 15.60 20.14 -17.13
C GLU A 631 14.36 20.34 -16.25
N LEU A 632 14.42 21.27 -15.31
CA LEU A 632 13.29 21.64 -14.49
C LEU A 632 12.45 22.71 -15.21
N VAL A 633 11.25 22.30 -15.62
CA VAL A 633 10.26 23.23 -16.19
C VAL A 633 9.24 23.58 -15.10
N ILE A 634 9.21 24.86 -14.70
CA ILE A 634 8.19 25.38 -13.77
C ILE A 634 7.00 25.86 -14.59
N PRO A 635 5.79 25.29 -14.42
CA PRO A 635 4.61 25.68 -15.17
C PRO A 635 4.23 27.15 -15.01
N ALA A 636 3.66 27.73 -16.07
CA ALA A 636 3.18 29.12 -16.06
C ALA A 636 2.03 29.40 -15.08
N SER A 637 1.39 28.37 -14.56
CA SER A 637 0.35 28.43 -13.52
C SER A 637 0.92 28.69 -12.11
N VAL A 638 2.21 28.40 -11.89
CA VAL A 638 2.83 28.48 -10.57
C VAL A 638 2.97 29.93 -10.13
N THR A 639 2.41 30.24 -8.96
CA THR A 639 2.47 31.56 -8.32
C THR A 639 3.31 31.56 -7.05
N GLU A 640 3.55 30.39 -6.44
CA GLU A 640 4.34 30.28 -5.20
C GLU A 640 5.23 29.05 -5.22
N ILE A 641 6.49 29.20 -4.77
CA ILE A 641 7.44 28.13 -4.49
C ILE A 641 7.87 28.24 -3.03
N GLY A 642 7.62 27.20 -2.25
CA GLY A 642 7.87 27.15 -0.81
C GLY A 642 9.35 26.98 -0.46
N ASN A 643 9.68 27.18 0.82
CA ASN A 643 11.04 27.00 1.34
C ASN A 643 11.57 25.59 1.06
N ASN A 644 12.86 25.49 0.67
CA ASN A 644 13.56 24.22 0.42
C ASN A 644 12.87 23.32 -0.62
N ALA A 645 12.04 23.84 -1.51
CA ALA A 645 11.23 23.03 -2.41
C ALA A 645 12.07 22.05 -3.26
N PHE A 646 13.25 22.46 -3.72
CA PHE A 646 14.23 21.67 -4.47
C PHE A 646 15.60 21.59 -3.77
N TYR A 647 15.65 21.83 -2.46
CA TYR A 647 16.89 21.76 -1.69
C TYR A 647 17.54 20.39 -1.84
N GLY A 648 18.85 20.36 -2.16
CA GLY A 648 19.62 19.11 -2.26
C GLY A 648 19.28 18.24 -3.49
N CYS A 649 18.63 18.81 -4.52
CA CYS A 649 18.44 18.14 -5.81
C CYS A 649 19.72 18.29 -6.65
N GLN A 650 20.77 17.57 -6.29
CA GLN A 650 22.16 17.76 -6.73
C GLN A 650 22.34 17.72 -8.26
N ASN A 651 21.62 16.83 -8.94
CA ASN A 651 21.77 16.63 -10.39
C ASN A 651 20.77 17.44 -11.24
N LEU A 652 19.90 18.23 -10.63
CA LEU A 652 18.84 18.96 -11.32
C LEU A 652 19.42 19.97 -12.33
N SER A 653 18.81 20.03 -13.52
CA SER A 653 19.23 20.91 -14.63
C SER A 653 20.70 20.76 -15.07
N ALA A 654 21.25 19.55 -14.95
CA ALA A 654 22.64 19.25 -15.30
C ALA A 654 23.02 19.60 -16.76
N VAL A 655 22.05 19.67 -17.67
CA VAL A 655 22.29 19.94 -19.10
C VAL A 655 22.38 21.44 -19.37
N THR A 656 21.46 22.23 -18.82
CA THR A 656 21.37 23.69 -19.12
C THR A 656 22.07 24.56 -18.08
N GLY A 657 22.22 24.06 -16.87
CA GLY A 657 22.72 24.82 -15.72
C GLY A 657 21.81 25.99 -15.29
N GLN A 658 20.59 26.04 -15.80
CA GLN A 658 19.67 27.15 -15.60
C GLN A 658 18.27 26.65 -15.26
N VAL A 659 17.52 27.44 -14.49
CA VAL A 659 16.10 27.28 -14.24
C VAL A 659 15.39 28.60 -14.54
N THR A 660 14.31 28.55 -15.32
CA THR A 660 13.48 29.71 -15.62
C THR A 660 12.19 29.65 -14.81
N LEU A 661 11.95 30.73 -14.04
CA LEU A 661 10.76 30.90 -13.21
C LEU A 661 9.74 31.79 -13.94
N PRO A 662 8.44 31.42 -13.88
CA PRO A 662 7.42 32.03 -14.72
C PRO A 662 7.09 33.51 -14.30
N LYS A 663 6.47 34.22 -15.22
CA LYS A 663 5.99 35.60 -15.00
C LYS A 663 4.92 35.72 -13.92
N SER A 664 4.19 34.62 -13.67
CA SER A 664 3.12 34.49 -12.67
C SER A 664 3.63 34.37 -11.24
N LEU A 665 4.94 34.13 -11.05
CA LEU A 665 5.50 33.85 -9.74
C LEU A 665 5.38 35.06 -8.83
N LYS A 666 4.66 34.91 -7.73
CA LYS A 666 4.39 35.95 -6.72
C LYS A 666 5.30 35.84 -5.50
N LYS A 667 5.67 34.58 -5.15
CA LYS A 667 6.44 34.32 -3.94
C LYS A 667 7.43 33.17 -4.16
N ILE A 668 8.65 33.37 -3.66
CA ILE A 668 9.68 32.34 -3.61
C ILE A 668 10.23 32.21 -2.18
N GLY A 669 10.32 30.98 -1.69
CA GLY A 669 10.84 30.68 -0.37
C GLY A 669 12.37 30.75 -0.29
N LYS A 670 12.88 30.53 0.92
CA LYS A 670 14.33 30.45 1.18
C LYS A 670 14.88 29.08 0.75
N ASN A 671 16.17 29.06 0.36
CA ASN A 671 16.94 27.85 0.06
C ASN A 671 16.33 26.97 -1.04
N VAL A 672 15.49 27.50 -1.93
CA VAL A 672 14.75 26.70 -2.92
C VAL A 672 15.68 25.83 -3.75
N PHE A 673 16.83 26.35 -4.18
CA PHE A 673 17.83 25.64 -4.99
C PHE A 673 19.18 25.52 -4.27
N LEU A 674 19.20 25.57 -2.94
CA LEU A 674 20.43 25.35 -2.18
C LEU A 674 20.86 23.87 -2.36
N ASP A 675 22.17 23.59 -2.46
CA ASP A 675 22.77 22.28 -2.74
C ASP A 675 22.26 21.62 -4.04
N THR A 676 21.95 22.42 -5.06
CA THR A 676 21.70 21.97 -6.43
C THR A 676 22.93 22.27 -7.28
N ASP A 677 23.91 21.37 -7.31
CA ASP A 677 25.26 21.66 -7.79
C ASP A 677 25.30 22.08 -9.26
N ASN A 678 24.40 21.59 -10.08
CA ASN A 678 24.37 21.83 -11.53
C ASN A 678 23.62 23.13 -11.93
N ILE A 679 22.82 23.73 -11.04
CA ILE A 679 22.15 24.99 -11.32
C ILE A 679 23.13 26.13 -11.01
N ASN A 680 23.51 26.92 -12.03
CA ASN A 680 24.36 28.08 -11.90
C ASN A 680 23.56 29.40 -11.92
N THR A 681 22.44 29.41 -12.67
CA THR A 681 21.62 30.61 -12.87
C THR A 681 20.14 30.30 -12.64
N VAL A 682 19.48 31.20 -11.88
CA VAL A 682 18.02 31.20 -11.73
C VAL A 682 17.49 32.44 -12.46
N ASN A 683 16.75 32.20 -13.54
CA ASN A 683 16.14 33.20 -14.38
C ASN A 683 14.72 33.52 -13.90
N PHE A 684 14.52 34.69 -13.36
CA PHE A 684 13.22 35.20 -12.94
C PHE A 684 12.55 35.98 -14.08
N GLN A 685 11.30 35.72 -14.35
CA GLN A 685 10.46 36.52 -15.24
C GLN A 685 9.47 37.42 -14.46
N SER A 686 9.66 37.52 -13.13
CA SER A 686 8.87 38.32 -12.19
C SER A 686 9.77 38.86 -11.08
N LEU A 687 9.27 39.78 -10.25
CA LEU A 687 9.88 40.18 -8.98
C LEU A 687 9.03 39.65 -7.81
N PRO A 688 9.20 38.38 -7.41
CA PRO A 688 8.39 37.80 -6.35
C PRO A 688 8.85 38.26 -4.96
N GLU A 689 7.94 38.14 -3.96
CA GLU A 689 8.31 38.18 -2.55
C GLU A 689 9.38 37.13 -2.27
N GLY A 690 10.43 37.47 -1.55
CA GLY A 690 11.51 36.56 -1.17
C GLY A 690 12.63 36.40 -2.21
N ILE A 691 12.64 37.15 -3.29
CA ILE A 691 13.72 37.14 -4.32
C ILE A 691 15.11 37.38 -3.73
N SER A 692 15.20 38.09 -2.62
CA SER A 692 16.45 38.30 -1.86
C SER A 692 16.90 37.06 -1.06
N GLY A 693 16.03 36.04 -0.92
CA GLY A 693 16.32 34.82 -0.17
C GLY A 693 17.57 34.13 -0.67
N ASP A 694 18.18 33.35 0.22
CA ASP A 694 19.34 32.53 -0.12
C ASP A 694 18.96 31.46 -1.12
N LEU A 695 19.50 31.54 -2.33
CA LEU A 695 19.39 30.50 -3.36
C LEU A 695 20.71 29.71 -3.51
N GLY A 696 21.61 29.83 -2.53
CA GLY A 696 22.99 29.37 -2.63
C GLY A 696 23.81 30.37 -3.48
N LYS A 697 24.94 29.92 -4.03
CA LYS A 697 25.80 30.78 -4.90
C LYS A 697 25.25 30.87 -6.34
N LYS A 698 23.93 30.89 -6.52
CA LYS A 698 23.29 30.93 -7.83
C LYS A 698 23.16 32.37 -8.33
N LYS A 699 23.48 32.59 -9.61
CA LYS A 699 23.25 33.89 -10.27
C LYS A 699 21.73 34.13 -10.40
N LYS A 700 21.26 35.26 -9.92
CA LYS A 700 19.88 35.74 -10.05
C LYS A 700 19.77 36.63 -11.25
N ALA A 701 19.24 36.15 -12.35
CA ALA A 701 18.94 36.92 -13.53
C ALA A 701 17.45 37.21 -13.62
N VAL A 702 17.07 38.47 -13.81
CA VAL A 702 15.69 38.94 -13.84
C VAL A 702 15.37 39.52 -15.21
N SER A 703 14.35 39.00 -15.89
CA SER A 703 13.84 39.51 -17.16
C SER A 703 12.37 39.88 -17.02
N LEU A 704 12.06 41.14 -16.96
CA LEU A 704 10.72 41.68 -16.73
C LEU A 704 10.08 42.17 -18.02
N SER A 705 8.76 42.10 -18.07
CA SER A 705 7.90 42.66 -19.11
C SER A 705 6.63 43.27 -18.50
N ASP A 706 5.77 43.88 -19.30
CA ASP A 706 4.53 44.54 -18.84
C ASP A 706 3.54 43.59 -18.12
N ASP A 707 3.65 42.31 -18.32
CA ASP A 707 2.82 41.25 -17.72
C ASP A 707 3.50 40.47 -16.58
N SER A 708 4.74 40.87 -16.22
CA SER A 708 5.45 40.28 -15.07
C SER A 708 4.80 40.66 -13.77
N TYR A 709 4.67 39.69 -12.84
CA TYR A 709 4.26 39.99 -11.47
C TYR A 709 5.36 40.75 -10.72
N ILE A 710 4.99 41.75 -9.96
CA ILE A 710 5.87 42.58 -9.11
C ILE A 710 5.29 42.57 -7.70
N SER A 711 6.07 42.11 -6.72
CA SER A 711 5.73 42.18 -5.30
C SER A 711 6.18 43.51 -4.71
N ASP A 712 5.35 44.12 -3.89
CA ASP A 712 5.70 45.27 -3.06
C ASP A 712 6.73 44.93 -1.96
N GLN A 713 6.92 43.64 -1.68
CA GLN A 713 7.91 43.13 -0.72
C GLN A 713 9.22 42.66 -1.39
N ALA A 714 9.35 42.81 -2.71
CA ALA A 714 10.59 42.46 -3.40
C ALA A 714 11.74 43.39 -2.93
N SER A 715 12.85 42.77 -2.49
CA SER A 715 14.00 43.49 -1.96
C SER A 715 15.28 42.68 -2.14
N GLY A 716 16.44 43.33 -1.97
CA GLY A 716 17.76 42.72 -2.03
C GLY A 716 18.43 42.87 -3.39
N THR A 717 19.59 42.23 -3.54
CA THR A 717 20.41 42.37 -4.74
C THR A 717 20.16 41.22 -5.71
N VAL A 718 20.11 41.58 -7.01
CA VAL A 718 20.09 40.62 -8.14
C VAL A 718 21.30 40.89 -9.03
N ASP A 719 21.87 39.79 -9.60
CA ASP A 719 23.12 39.91 -10.38
C ASP A 719 22.89 40.57 -11.74
N GLU A 720 21.77 40.29 -12.37
CA GLU A 720 21.34 40.89 -13.63
C GLU A 720 19.85 41.17 -13.58
N ILE A 721 19.44 42.35 -14.07
CA ILE A 721 18.04 42.71 -14.25
C ILE A 721 17.82 43.42 -15.54
N SER A 722 16.75 43.09 -16.24
CA SER A 722 16.31 43.85 -17.41
C SER A 722 14.78 43.96 -17.41
N TYR A 723 14.29 45.03 -17.93
CA TYR A 723 12.89 45.27 -18.24
C TYR A 723 12.75 45.54 -19.73
N THR A 724 11.97 44.79 -20.43
CA THR A 724 11.75 44.90 -21.87
C THR A 724 10.29 45.25 -22.16
N ARG A 725 10.09 46.22 -23.02
CA ARG A 725 8.76 46.69 -23.44
C ARG A 725 8.68 47.03 -24.91
N GLN A 726 7.49 46.93 -25.48
CA GLN A 726 7.15 47.42 -26.77
C GLN A 726 6.61 48.86 -26.67
N MET A 727 7.14 49.74 -27.48
CA MET A 727 6.69 51.15 -27.58
C MET A 727 6.11 51.40 -28.95
N SER A 728 4.81 51.72 -29.03
CA SER A 728 4.13 52.12 -30.26
C SER A 728 4.36 53.62 -30.61
N ASN A 729 4.68 54.47 -29.63
CA ASN A 729 4.94 55.90 -29.75
C ASN A 729 6.41 56.20 -29.53
N ASN A 730 6.86 57.40 -29.95
CA ASN A 730 8.23 57.81 -29.70
C ASN A 730 8.52 58.15 -28.27
N TRP A 731 7.49 58.55 -27.53
CA TRP A 731 7.57 58.94 -26.12
C TRP A 731 6.77 57.99 -25.24
N GLY A 732 7.23 57.77 -24.01
CA GLY A 732 6.57 57.02 -22.99
C GLY A 732 7.05 57.45 -21.61
N THR A 733 6.53 56.81 -20.56
CA THR A 733 7.01 57.00 -19.20
C THR A 733 7.61 55.72 -18.65
N LEU A 734 8.53 55.83 -17.70
CA LEU A 734 9.26 54.71 -17.12
C LEU A 734 9.47 54.91 -15.62
N VAL A 735 9.36 53.89 -14.84
CA VAL A 735 9.87 53.80 -13.47
C VAL A 735 10.39 52.38 -13.24
N LEU A 736 11.57 52.26 -12.66
CA LEU A 736 12.23 50.96 -12.45
C LEU A 736 12.49 50.74 -10.97
N PRO A 737 12.35 49.50 -10.47
CA PRO A 737 12.66 49.19 -9.07
C PRO A 737 14.14 48.99 -8.81
N TYR A 738 15.00 49.44 -9.72
CA TYR A 738 16.44 49.37 -9.62
C TYR A 738 17.05 50.61 -10.28
N SER A 739 18.27 50.96 -9.89
CA SER A 739 19.00 52.06 -10.50
C SER A 739 19.50 51.69 -11.89
N LEU A 740 19.35 52.60 -12.84
CA LEU A 740 19.76 52.43 -14.23
C LEU A 740 20.88 53.42 -14.56
N THR A 741 22.07 52.90 -14.89
CA THR A 741 23.20 53.72 -15.33
C THR A 741 23.23 53.79 -16.85
N LEU A 742 23.20 54.99 -17.39
CA LEU A 742 23.22 55.28 -18.82
C LEU A 742 24.66 55.35 -19.31
N THR A 743 24.98 54.67 -20.39
CA THR A 743 26.30 54.67 -21.07
C THR A 743 26.36 55.68 -22.23
N GLY A 744 25.20 56.21 -22.64
CA GLY A 744 25.02 57.03 -23.78
C GLY A 744 24.75 56.33 -25.12
N GLU A 745 24.97 55.04 -25.16
CA GLU A 745 24.79 54.16 -26.35
C GLU A 745 23.43 53.47 -26.45
N GLU A 746 22.54 53.67 -25.46
CA GLU A 746 21.23 53.04 -25.42
C GLU A 746 20.37 53.45 -26.63
N SER A 747 19.45 52.61 -27.05
CA SER A 747 18.45 52.88 -28.13
C SER A 747 17.36 53.88 -27.71
N TYR A 748 17.49 54.46 -26.51
CA TYR A 748 16.57 55.44 -25.92
C TYR A 748 17.32 56.60 -25.23
N ARG A 749 16.58 57.67 -24.85
CA ARG A 749 16.98 58.68 -23.93
C ARG A 749 16.00 58.84 -22.80
N LEU A 750 16.49 59.18 -21.62
CA LEU A 750 15.65 59.42 -20.45
C LEU A 750 15.66 60.92 -20.13
N TYR A 751 14.54 61.40 -19.62
CA TYR A 751 14.34 62.80 -19.28
C TYR A 751 13.64 62.93 -17.92
N ALA A 752 14.08 63.92 -17.15
CA ALA A 752 13.33 64.39 -15.98
C ALA A 752 12.37 65.52 -16.45
N ILE A 753 11.29 65.68 -15.66
CA ILE A 753 10.39 66.80 -15.88
C ILE A 753 10.89 67.92 -14.99
N ASP A 754 11.22 69.07 -15.59
CA ASP A 754 11.75 70.30 -14.85
C ASP A 754 10.61 71.18 -14.35
N LYS A 755 9.64 71.46 -15.22
CA LYS A 755 8.48 72.27 -14.92
C LYS A 755 7.37 72.12 -15.94
N ILE A 756 6.20 72.67 -15.61
CA ILE A 756 5.12 72.91 -16.55
C ILE A 756 5.12 74.43 -16.88
N ASP A 757 5.28 74.78 -18.16
CA ASP A 757 5.30 76.14 -18.64
C ASP A 757 4.12 76.35 -19.60
N GLY A 758 3.06 77.01 -19.12
CA GLY A 758 1.80 77.07 -19.88
C GLY A 758 1.21 75.66 -20.15
N ASN A 759 1.14 75.29 -21.45
CA ASN A 759 0.71 73.99 -21.89
C ASN A 759 1.85 73.04 -22.30
N GLU A 760 3.10 73.48 -21.96
CA GLU A 760 4.31 72.71 -22.30
C GLU A 760 4.89 72.00 -21.07
N LEU A 761 5.29 70.83 -21.21
CA LEU A 761 6.06 70.03 -20.25
C LEU A 761 7.52 70.11 -20.62
N VAL A 762 8.30 70.90 -19.85
CA VAL A 762 9.71 71.08 -20.09
C VAL A 762 10.52 69.95 -19.47
N LEU A 763 11.30 69.29 -20.34
CA LEU A 763 12.08 68.09 -19.99
C LEU A 763 13.59 68.44 -20.11
N SER A 764 14.37 68.04 -19.09
CA SER A 764 15.82 67.95 -19.16
C SER A 764 16.31 66.54 -19.38
N ARG A 765 17.34 66.33 -20.19
CA ARG A 765 17.98 65.11 -20.45
C ARG A 765 18.68 64.57 -19.21
N ILE A 766 18.42 63.36 -18.83
CA ILE A 766 19.14 62.66 -17.76
C ILE A 766 20.41 62.04 -18.34
N GLU A 767 21.56 62.34 -17.69
CA GLU A 767 22.84 61.69 -17.91
C GLU A 767 23.31 60.98 -16.62
N GLY A 768 24.08 59.93 -16.77
CA GLY A 768 24.55 59.13 -15.60
C GLY A 768 23.52 58.16 -15.07
N THR A 769 23.26 58.13 -13.77
CA THR A 769 22.47 57.16 -13.11
C THR A 769 21.09 57.66 -12.71
N VAL A 770 20.04 56.98 -13.11
CA VAL A 770 18.66 57.13 -12.61
C VAL A 770 18.49 56.24 -11.39
N ALA A 771 18.17 56.84 -10.27
CA ALA A 771 17.93 56.08 -9.04
C ALA A 771 16.67 55.18 -9.14
N ALA A 772 16.66 54.05 -8.42
CA ALA A 772 15.47 53.17 -8.31
C ALA A 772 14.25 53.99 -7.85
N GLY A 773 13.09 53.67 -8.38
CA GLY A 773 11.82 54.33 -8.03
C GLY A 773 11.62 55.72 -8.60
N THR A 774 12.57 56.25 -9.37
CA THR A 774 12.46 57.62 -9.97
C THR A 774 11.64 57.52 -11.26
N PRO A 775 10.46 58.17 -11.33
CA PRO A 775 9.72 58.29 -12.57
C PRO A 775 10.48 59.14 -13.60
N CYS A 776 10.55 58.72 -14.85
CA CYS A 776 11.15 59.49 -15.94
C CYS A 776 10.36 59.35 -17.24
N VAL A 777 10.60 60.24 -18.16
CA VAL A 777 10.07 60.20 -19.52
C VAL A 777 11.10 59.52 -20.42
N VAL A 778 10.69 58.58 -21.26
CA VAL A 778 11.57 57.84 -22.18
C VAL A 778 11.24 58.19 -23.62
N LYS A 779 12.28 58.48 -24.43
CA LYS A 779 12.20 58.73 -25.87
C LYS A 779 13.00 57.71 -26.65
N ARG A 780 12.41 57.09 -27.67
CA ARG A 780 13.15 56.23 -28.61
C ARG A 780 14.13 57.02 -29.43
N LYS A 781 15.32 56.50 -29.74
CA LYS A 781 16.30 57.11 -30.65
C LYS A 781 16.11 56.67 -32.10
N GLY A 782 15.55 55.54 -32.39
CA GLY A 782 15.40 54.92 -33.71
C GLY A 782 14.01 54.35 -33.97
N SER A 783 13.91 53.51 -34.97
CA SER A 783 12.68 52.83 -35.38
C SER A 783 12.36 51.56 -34.56
N GLU A 784 13.29 51.13 -33.72
CA GLU A 784 13.09 49.90 -32.89
C GLU A 784 11.94 50.11 -31.93
N ALA A 785 10.95 49.27 -32.02
CA ALA A 785 9.78 49.30 -31.17
C ALA A 785 10.02 48.67 -29.79
N GLU A 786 11.01 47.80 -29.66
CA GLU A 786 11.38 47.15 -28.42
C GLU A 786 12.53 47.86 -27.72
N LEU A 787 12.34 48.20 -26.47
CA LEU A 787 13.37 48.80 -25.64
C LEU A 787 13.65 47.94 -24.44
N THR A 788 14.94 47.75 -24.11
CA THR A 788 15.40 47.02 -22.93
C THR A 788 16.19 47.92 -22.00
N PHE A 789 15.83 47.92 -20.73
CA PHE A 789 16.47 48.70 -19.67
C PHE A 789 17.13 47.70 -18.72
N GLY A 790 18.45 47.63 -18.69
CA GLY A 790 19.20 46.61 -17.97
C GLY A 790 20.20 47.17 -16.97
N ALA A 791 20.43 46.46 -15.89
CA ALA A 791 21.46 46.77 -14.90
C ALA A 791 22.10 45.48 -14.37
N ASN A 792 23.35 45.54 -13.94
CA ASN A 792 24.08 44.46 -13.25
C ASN A 792 24.24 44.81 -11.76
N ASN A 793 24.27 43.75 -10.90
CA ASN A 793 24.39 43.89 -9.44
C ASN A 793 23.40 44.90 -8.86
N ALA A 794 22.16 44.83 -9.32
CA ALA A 794 21.13 45.79 -9.00
C ALA A 794 20.52 45.56 -7.63
N GLU A 795 20.47 46.57 -6.80
CA GLU A 795 19.70 46.59 -5.56
C GLU A 795 18.24 46.94 -5.87
N LEU A 796 17.30 46.11 -5.43
CA LEU A 796 15.87 46.34 -5.62
C LEU A 796 15.33 47.29 -4.56
N ASN A 797 14.65 48.34 -5.02
CA ASN A 797 13.92 49.28 -4.17
C ASN A 797 12.49 49.47 -4.70
N MET A 798 11.52 49.08 -3.95
CA MET A 798 10.09 49.15 -4.31
C MET A 798 9.47 50.50 -3.93
N ALA A 799 10.22 51.40 -3.28
CA ALA A 799 9.75 52.75 -3.00
C ALA A 799 9.67 53.55 -4.30
N ILE A 800 8.57 54.25 -4.49
CA ILE A 800 8.42 55.20 -5.60
C ILE A 800 8.81 56.59 -5.09
N ASN A 801 9.73 57.24 -5.81
CA ASN A 801 10.19 58.57 -5.50
C ASN A 801 9.40 59.56 -6.35
N ASP A 802 8.17 59.83 -6.01
CA ASP A 802 7.31 60.80 -6.69
C ASP A 802 8.02 62.19 -6.76
N GLN A 803 7.95 62.81 -7.93
CA GLN A 803 8.58 64.13 -8.17
C GLN A 803 7.50 65.22 -8.06
N PRO A 804 7.52 66.06 -7.01
CA PRO A 804 6.56 67.11 -6.85
C PRO A 804 6.85 68.24 -7.85
N MET A 805 5.80 68.78 -8.50
CA MET A 805 5.88 69.87 -9.49
C MET A 805 4.63 70.75 -9.45
N ASP A 806 4.77 72.05 -9.28
CA ASP A 806 3.69 73.05 -9.48
C ASP A 806 2.25 72.56 -9.14
N GLY A 807 2.08 71.94 -7.99
CA GLY A 807 0.77 71.41 -7.52
C GLY A 807 0.38 70.03 -8.07
N MET A 808 1.27 69.41 -8.79
CA MET A 808 1.14 68.00 -9.30
C MET A 808 2.32 67.19 -8.81
N ASN A 809 2.20 65.87 -8.98
CA ASN A 809 3.28 64.88 -8.73
C ASN A 809 3.54 64.08 -10.00
N PHE A 810 4.77 63.87 -10.41
CA PHE A 810 5.12 62.86 -11.39
C PHE A 810 5.32 61.55 -10.65
N SER A 811 4.28 60.74 -10.69
CA SER A 811 4.17 59.52 -9.90
C SER A 811 4.40 58.30 -10.75
N GLY A 812 5.02 57.28 -10.17
CA GLY A 812 5.26 55.98 -10.81
C GLY A 812 4.38 54.86 -10.30
N THR A 813 4.39 53.74 -11.02
CA THR A 813 3.77 52.47 -10.52
C THR A 813 4.48 51.25 -11.06
N TYR A 814 4.61 50.24 -10.21
CA TYR A 814 5.06 48.92 -10.61
C TYR A 814 3.88 47.96 -10.88
N TRP A 815 2.66 48.45 -10.65
CA TRP A 815 1.42 47.66 -10.83
C TRP A 815 0.49 48.39 -11.81
N THR A 816 -0.50 47.64 -12.33
CA THR A 816 -1.59 48.28 -13.07
C THR A 816 -2.39 49.16 -12.13
N LYS A 817 -2.42 50.49 -12.41
CA LYS A 817 -3.11 51.47 -11.59
C LYS A 817 -4.24 52.12 -12.36
N ASP A 818 -5.41 52.20 -11.77
CA ASP A 818 -6.50 53.07 -12.25
C ASP A 818 -6.19 54.53 -11.92
N VAL A 819 -6.18 55.37 -12.94
CA VAL A 819 -5.95 56.80 -12.82
C VAL A 819 -7.24 57.52 -13.17
N THR A 820 -7.77 58.30 -12.22
CA THR A 820 -9.02 59.03 -12.37
C THR A 820 -8.79 60.53 -12.64
N ASN A 821 -7.59 61.01 -12.31
CA ASN A 821 -7.20 62.39 -12.43
C ASN A 821 -5.74 62.46 -12.89
N GLY A 822 -5.30 63.65 -13.37
CA GLY A 822 -3.93 63.82 -13.83
C GLY A 822 -3.75 63.63 -15.33
N TYR A 823 -2.52 63.39 -15.77
CA TYR A 823 -2.15 63.26 -17.19
C TYR A 823 -1.38 61.97 -17.46
N ILE A 824 -1.77 61.30 -18.52
CA ILE A 824 -1.07 60.11 -19.06
C ILE A 824 -0.44 60.41 -20.41
N ILE A 825 0.67 59.71 -20.76
CA ILE A 825 1.27 59.84 -22.05
C ILE A 825 0.56 59.01 -23.09
N ALA A 826 0.13 59.63 -24.16
CA ALA A 826 -0.44 58.99 -25.33
C ALA A 826 -0.18 59.80 -26.57
N LYS A 827 0.13 59.20 -27.72
CA LYS A 827 0.43 59.89 -28.98
C LYS A 827 1.46 61.03 -28.83
N ASP A 828 2.53 60.73 -28.08
CA ASP A 828 3.65 61.64 -27.85
C ASP A 828 3.32 62.98 -27.08
N CYS A 829 2.19 63.01 -26.38
CA CYS A 829 1.74 64.08 -25.50
C CYS A 829 1.20 63.55 -24.17
N PHE A 830 1.14 64.42 -23.15
CA PHE A 830 0.42 64.09 -21.89
C PHE A 830 -1.03 64.60 -21.98
N TRP A 831 -1.99 63.67 -21.83
CA TRP A 831 -3.42 63.90 -21.95
C TRP A 831 -4.08 63.89 -20.59
N ASN A 832 -4.92 64.91 -20.32
CA ASN A 832 -5.72 64.97 -19.10
C ASN A 832 -6.72 63.85 -19.03
N VAL A 833 -6.62 63.02 -17.95
CA VAL A 833 -7.46 61.85 -17.76
C VAL A 833 -8.91 62.22 -17.50
N ALA A 834 -9.20 63.31 -16.78
CA ALA A 834 -10.55 63.76 -16.53
C ALA A 834 -11.26 64.16 -17.84
N GLU A 835 -10.51 64.79 -18.77
CA GLU A 835 -11.03 65.13 -20.09
C GLU A 835 -11.25 63.87 -20.99
N LEU A 836 -10.33 62.96 -20.91
CA LEU A 836 -10.49 61.67 -21.60
C LEU A 836 -11.70 60.88 -21.09
N ASN A 837 -11.99 60.92 -19.79
CA ASN A 837 -13.15 60.28 -19.17
C ASN A 837 -14.48 60.99 -19.44
N LYS A 838 -14.46 62.33 -19.76
CA LYS A 838 -15.66 63.09 -20.19
C LYS A 838 -16.10 62.71 -21.59
N SER A 839 -15.16 62.36 -22.45
CA SER A 839 -15.51 61.75 -23.73
C SER A 839 -16.02 60.36 -23.51
N ASP A 840 -17.24 60.02 -23.88
CA ASP A 840 -17.82 58.68 -23.72
C ASP A 840 -17.01 57.53 -24.35
N LEU A 841 -15.80 57.83 -24.79
CA LEU A 841 -14.87 56.93 -25.49
C LEU A 841 -13.91 56.15 -24.53
N VAL A 842 -13.69 56.61 -23.30
CA VAL A 842 -12.75 55.96 -22.37
C VAL A 842 -13.30 55.92 -20.97
N LYS A 843 -13.69 54.78 -20.44
CA LYS A 843 -13.96 54.59 -19.00
C LYS A 843 -12.77 53.87 -18.35
N GLY A 844 -12.23 54.48 -17.30
CA GLY A 844 -11.19 53.93 -16.48
C GLY A 844 -9.85 53.80 -17.21
N VAL A 845 -9.07 54.90 -17.16
CA VAL A 845 -7.69 54.92 -17.68
C VAL A 845 -6.82 54.11 -16.76
N LYS A 846 -6.14 53.12 -17.30
CA LYS A 846 -5.18 52.29 -16.58
C LYS A 846 -3.76 52.57 -17.01
N VAL A 847 -2.91 52.85 -16.05
CA VAL A 847 -1.46 52.92 -16.23
C VAL A 847 -0.90 51.52 -16.01
N LYS A 848 -0.15 51.03 -16.98
CA LYS A 848 0.48 49.69 -16.90
C LYS A 848 1.68 49.70 -15.91
N PRO A 849 2.15 48.52 -15.48
CA PRO A 849 3.37 48.43 -14.70
C PRO A 849 4.57 49.16 -15.34
N PHE A 850 5.49 49.60 -14.52
CA PHE A 850 6.71 50.33 -14.92
C PHE A 850 6.45 51.63 -15.68
N ARG A 851 5.32 52.29 -15.46
CA ARG A 851 4.92 53.55 -16.06
C ARG A 851 4.76 54.59 -14.99
N ALA A 852 4.74 55.83 -15.46
CA ALA A 852 4.46 56.97 -14.64
C ALA A 852 3.38 57.86 -15.29
N TRP A 853 2.76 58.71 -14.49
CA TRP A 853 1.77 59.72 -14.89
C TRP A 853 1.95 60.98 -14.05
N LEU A 854 1.43 62.10 -14.53
CA LEU A 854 1.32 63.30 -13.73
C LEU A 854 0.02 63.22 -12.91
N ASP A 855 0.13 63.14 -11.60
CA ASP A 855 -0.99 63.06 -10.65
C ASP A 855 -1.35 64.45 -10.16
N GLY A 856 -2.64 64.81 -10.26
CA GLY A 856 -3.12 66.13 -9.89
C GLY A 856 -3.72 66.92 -11.07
N THR A 857 -4.03 68.20 -10.86
CA THR A 857 -4.62 69.06 -11.87
C THR A 857 -3.59 70.10 -12.28
N SER A 858 -3.39 70.30 -13.58
CA SER A 858 -2.50 71.38 -14.07
C SER A 858 -2.94 72.75 -13.57
N PRO A 859 -2.01 73.58 -13.17
CA PRO A 859 -2.31 74.95 -12.73
C PRO A 859 -3.17 75.77 -13.73
N ASN A 860 -3.07 75.48 -15.02
CA ASN A 860 -3.77 76.17 -16.09
C ASN A 860 -5.00 75.37 -16.65
N GLY A 861 -5.35 74.22 -16.08
CA GLY A 861 -6.50 73.47 -16.53
C GLY A 861 -6.37 72.94 -17.95
N ALA A 862 -5.20 72.71 -18.48
CA ALA A 862 -4.94 72.27 -19.85
C ALA A 862 -5.50 70.84 -20.09
N SER A 863 -6.16 70.64 -21.24
CA SER A 863 -6.64 69.30 -21.65
C SER A 863 -5.50 68.41 -22.15
N GLN A 864 -4.38 69.02 -22.53
CA GLN A 864 -3.21 68.31 -23.06
C GLN A 864 -1.94 69.20 -22.78
N LEU A 865 -0.84 68.48 -22.45
CA LEU A 865 0.47 69.07 -22.33
C LEU A 865 1.38 68.60 -23.46
N SER A 866 2.02 69.55 -24.21
CA SER A 866 3.04 69.26 -25.22
C SER A 866 4.38 68.96 -24.55
N ILE A 867 5.20 68.11 -25.17
CA ILE A 867 6.52 67.78 -24.67
C ILE A 867 7.55 68.74 -25.31
N CYS A 868 8.23 69.57 -24.50
CA CYS A 868 9.33 70.39 -24.88
C CYS A 868 10.62 69.89 -24.23
N VAL A 869 11.70 69.74 -24.98
CA VAL A 869 13.01 69.29 -24.49
C VAL A 869 13.95 70.48 -24.45
N SER A 870 14.38 70.77 -23.27
CA SER A 870 15.47 71.79 -23.08
C SER A 870 16.84 71.10 -23.31
N ASP A 871 17.34 71.12 -24.54
CA ASP A 871 18.73 70.70 -24.81
C ASP A 871 19.69 71.84 -24.42
N THR A 872 20.28 71.80 -23.28
CA THR A 872 21.28 72.83 -22.77
C THR A 872 22.64 72.77 -23.48
N ALA A 873 22.79 71.87 -24.50
CA ALA A 873 24.07 71.76 -25.23
C ALA A 873 24.15 72.55 -26.55
N THR A 874 23.05 72.90 -27.22
CA THR A 874 23.02 73.80 -28.41
C THR A 874 21.60 74.25 -28.68
N GLY A 875 21.40 75.52 -28.78
CA GLY A 875 20.16 76.26 -28.86
C GLY A 875 19.09 75.69 -29.86
N ILE A 876 17.89 76.05 -29.50
CA ILE A 876 16.63 75.91 -30.25
C ILE A 876 16.19 74.51 -30.54
N GLY A 877 15.44 73.95 -29.59
CA GLY A 877 14.63 72.75 -29.83
C GLY A 877 13.42 73.06 -30.68
N ALA A 878 13.29 72.39 -31.83
CA ALA A 878 12.09 72.50 -32.63
C ALA A 878 10.91 71.82 -31.88
N ALA A 879 9.94 72.64 -31.46
CA ALA A 879 8.67 72.22 -30.98
C ALA A 879 7.96 71.45 -32.08
N GLY A 880 7.91 70.14 -31.94
CA GLY A 880 7.10 69.28 -32.81
C GLY A 880 5.65 69.34 -32.38
N THR A 881 4.91 70.33 -32.71
CA THR A 881 3.47 70.42 -32.64
C THR A 881 2.87 69.41 -33.56
N ILE A 882 2.36 68.25 -33.05
CA ILE A 882 1.51 67.42 -33.83
C ILE A 882 0.06 67.91 -33.71
N ASP A 883 -0.38 68.59 -34.75
CA ASP A 883 -1.72 69.15 -34.87
C ASP A 883 -2.72 67.98 -34.97
N VAL A 884 -3.23 67.48 -33.87
CA VAL A 884 -4.13 66.36 -33.77
C VAL A 884 -5.61 66.77 -33.91
N LEU A 885 -5.89 68.10 -33.87
CA LEU A 885 -7.26 68.62 -33.88
C LEU A 885 -7.89 68.72 -35.27
N ASN A 886 -7.17 68.53 -36.36
CA ASN A 886 -7.64 68.70 -37.75
C ASN A 886 -7.76 67.33 -38.48
N ASP A 887 -7.44 66.19 -37.90
CA ASP A 887 -7.52 64.91 -38.54
C ASP A 887 -8.84 64.25 -38.17
N THR A 888 -9.86 64.38 -39.00
CA THR A 888 -11.21 63.81 -38.78
C THR A 888 -11.30 62.39 -39.23
N ALA A 889 -12.07 61.58 -38.48
CA ALA A 889 -12.36 60.18 -38.84
C ALA A 889 -13.15 60.11 -40.14
N THR A 890 -12.70 59.33 -41.11
CA THR A 890 -13.36 59.15 -42.41
C THR A 890 -14.04 57.82 -42.54
N GLU A 891 -13.62 56.82 -41.86
CA GLU A 891 -14.18 55.45 -41.93
C GLU A 891 -14.04 54.73 -40.61
N TYR A 892 -15.05 53.93 -40.27
CA TYR A 892 -15.08 53.09 -39.09
C TYR A 892 -15.02 51.61 -39.47
N TYR A 893 -14.33 50.80 -38.65
CA TYR A 893 -14.22 49.36 -38.80
C TYR A 893 -14.39 48.65 -37.45
N ASP A 894 -14.95 47.46 -37.46
CA ASP A 894 -14.92 46.60 -36.26
C ASP A 894 -13.54 45.96 -36.05
N LEU A 895 -13.38 45.17 -34.98
CA LEU A 895 -12.11 44.50 -34.69
C LEU A 895 -11.75 43.36 -35.67
N SER A 896 -12.71 42.93 -36.53
CA SER A 896 -12.47 41.95 -37.59
C SER A 896 -12.01 42.62 -38.89
N GLY A 897 -11.99 43.96 -38.93
CA GLY A 897 -11.64 44.78 -40.11
C GLY A 897 -12.85 45.00 -41.09
N LYS A 898 -14.07 44.67 -40.68
CA LYS A 898 -15.28 44.96 -41.44
C LYS A 898 -15.64 46.43 -41.28
N ARG A 899 -15.88 47.10 -42.43
CA ARG A 899 -16.28 48.53 -42.43
C ARG A 899 -17.68 48.70 -41.81
N LEU A 900 -17.82 49.74 -41.03
CA LEU A 900 -19.06 50.14 -40.35
C LEU A 900 -19.56 51.43 -40.93
N ASP A 901 -20.86 51.57 -41.13
CA ASP A 901 -21.48 52.79 -41.62
C ASP A 901 -21.49 53.88 -40.54
N GLU A 902 -21.60 53.45 -39.31
CA GLU A 902 -21.49 54.31 -38.08
C GLU A 902 -20.69 53.60 -37.00
N PRO A 903 -20.02 54.38 -36.12
CA PRO A 903 -19.25 53.80 -35.00
C PRO A 903 -20.20 53.05 -34.05
N GLN A 904 -19.93 51.76 -33.79
CA GLN A 904 -20.73 50.91 -32.90
C GLN A 904 -20.24 50.97 -31.44
N ARG A 905 -21.10 50.70 -30.50
CA ARG A 905 -20.74 50.61 -29.09
C ARG A 905 -19.67 49.51 -28.87
N GLY A 906 -18.59 49.87 -28.26
CA GLY A 906 -17.45 48.98 -28.06
C GLY A 906 -16.20 49.51 -28.78
N VAL A 907 -15.27 48.58 -29.10
CA VAL A 907 -13.98 48.92 -29.73
C VAL A 907 -14.13 49.03 -31.25
N ASN A 908 -13.81 50.16 -31.83
CA ASN A 908 -13.80 50.41 -33.27
C ASN A 908 -12.39 50.79 -33.76
N ILE A 909 -12.08 50.45 -34.99
CA ILE A 909 -10.91 50.93 -35.72
C ILE A 909 -11.36 52.05 -36.62
N VAL A 910 -10.74 53.21 -36.47
CA VAL A 910 -11.09 54.40 -37.24
C VAL A 910 -9.98 54.73 -38.22
N ARG A 911 -10.32 54.95 -39.50
CA ARG A 911 -9.38 55.51 -40.46
C ARG A 911 -9.56 56.99 -40.50
N MET A 912 -8.47 57.70 -40.30
CA MET A 912 -8.44 59.17 -40.27
C MET A 912 -8.19 59.74 -41.66
N LYS A 913 -8.58 60.97 -41.87
CA LYS A 913 -8.36 61.70 -43.14
C LYS A 913 -6.90 61.73 -43.61
N SER A 914 -5.97 61.64 -42.67
CA SER A 914 -4.52 61.49 -42.91
C SER A 914 -4.11 60.11 -43.45
N GLY A 915 -5.05 59.15 -43.55
CA GLY A 915 -4.79 57.76 -43.97
C GLY A 915 -4.32 56.86 -42.80
N LYS A 916 -4.11 57.40 -41.63
CA LYS A 916 -3.75 56.61 -40.44
C LYS A 916 -4.98 55.91 -39.84
N THR A 917 -4.76 54.78 -39.21
CA THR A 917 -5.83 54.05 -38.47
C THR A 917 -5.65 54.20 -36.95
N LYS A 918 -6.77 54.34 -36.25
CA LYS A 918 -6.78 54.49 -34.78
C LYS A 918 -7.84 53.59 -34.16
N LYS A 919 -7.57 52.99 -33.05
CA LYS A 919 -8.52 52.23 -32.22
C LYS A 919 -9.23 53.17 -31.27
N ILE A 920 -10.56 53.24 -31.33
CA ILE A 920 -11.37 54.04 -30.41
C ILE A 920 -12.38 53.13 -29.68
N ILE A 921 -12.82 53.51 -28.49
CA ILE A 921 -13.85 52.81 -27.74
C ILE A 921 -15.07 53.76 -27.66
N ILE A 922 -16.18 53.32 -28.20
CA ILE A 922 -17.49 53.99 -28.14
C ILE A 922 -18.32 53.28 -27.06
N LYS A 923 -18.90 54.04 -26.17
CA LYS A 923 -19.76 53.49 -25.10
C LYS A 923 -21.14 53.17 -25.57
#